data_357789cd1a4fa4061d39d0c63df8f6b1
#
_entry.id   357789cd1a4fa4061d39d0c63df8f6b1
#
_cell.length_a   1.000
_cell.length_b   1.000
_cell.length_c   1.000
_cell.angle_alpha   90.00
_cell.angle_beta   90.00
_cell.angle_gamma   90.00
#
_symmetry.space_group_name_H-M   'P 1'
#
loop_
_entity.id
_entity.type
_entity.pdbx_description
1 polymer ?
#
loop_
_entity_poly.entity_id
_entity_poly.type
_entity_poly.pdbx_seq_one_letter_code
_entity_poly.pdbx_strand_id
1 'polypeptide(L)'
;MNQRERDARFWQAKVAAWVHDPAEKALVLLRDPQGHEGGTSKKLREELFPQGLDESLKKLVKEADHWAAAADRPQFPRSAHDGRYASWSQVDFVSEPQLIHPLSGDSVSLQDFEDIDKEHIKAVSFDHLSDLIHNENGAIDYRRTMLALWRFGSESPARGIGALWSMLPADTRTPDHSIWEHLRLCSAYAGATCDGQASLLLLSLGPVQGFIAQARSTSDLWAGSHLLSRLSWEAMRVVAEWCGPDAILFPNLHGVPIVDLWLVEQGLDFSRSKGIFPDWMRFASDANPLFIAALPNRFLALVPESIAEDLAREVRTRVRDKAKSLACEAWRCVATLAELDEGDGLSQIADQLHGFPEVHWAVIPASLAKSSSDLQKAMEPFFPADDTPPGFLGSSLFRALSKDTTLEGTVFFPPGPGTLYPALYDLTERTHAAAKTSQTFSALNQEGYRCSLCGEREWLTTDRKLLAYHTQDNQPGSPWPIVAQNPRAWAKPGERLCALCCTKRLWPTLFSEELKTILEKTPETVDIPLKSTVISGQIQRYVVSTHTMALASTFREMARGFIKNNNKLKELAGHLEEYRHTALPRQLAHASVSDDLVKLFHRFPAALDDARGDDDGKVEKLRSLFKQASGHVPETYYGLILLDGDRMGAWLAGEAEGVPSLQQCFHSKIRSGVQERIKKQPALDTILSSRRSPSPSYHSAISRALNGFSLHIARAVVEDSFLGKLIYAGGDDLLAMVAVQDLLPVLLSLRCAYAGIGLGDEIKTQSIGKVGGALGERFLLRRGYVLEKKRQLFQTMGVKATLSAGAVVAHHTTPLGMVLSEARKAEHAAKSWGRDAFCLSLMKRSGGITEAVYGWDIE
;
A
#
# COMPACT_ATOMS: atom_id res chain seq x y z
N MET A 1 25.36 30.70 -2.90
CA MET A 1 24.01 30.57 -2.35
C MET A 1 24.11 29.87 -1.00
N ASN A 2 23.57 30.46 0.08
CA ASN A 2 23.63 29.82 1.40
C ASN A 2 22.59 28.68 1.45
N GLN A 3 22.64 27.82 2.48
CA GLN A 3 21.76 26.65 2.61
C GLN A 3 20.27 27.06 2.58
N ARG A 4 19.90 28.15 3.26
CA ARG A 4 18.50 28.65 3.28
C ARG A 4 18.03 29.14 1.91
N GLU A 5 18.89 29.77 1.12
CA GLU A 5 18.55 30.22 -0.25
C GLU A 5 18.40 29.02 -1.19
N ARG A 6 19.23 27.97 -1.03
CA ARG A 6 19.06 26.70 -1.76
C ARG A 6 17.73 26.06 -1.45
N ASP A 7 17.39 25.93 -0.16
CA ASP A 7 16.15 25.33 0.28
C ASP A 7 14.94 26.10 -0.24
N ALA A 8 14.96 27.43 -0.19
CA ALA A 8 13.88 28.25 -0.73
C ALA A 8 13.71 28.05 -2.25
N ARG A 9 14.82 28.09 -3.01
CA ARG A 9 14.79 27.90 -4.47
C ARG A 9 14.29 26.50 -4.86
N PHE A 10 14.72 25.48 -4.12
CA PHE A 10 14.25 24.11 -4.31
C PHE A 10 12.72 24.00 -4.23
N TRP A 11 12.10 24.54 -3.17
CA TRP A 11 10.66 24.49 -3.01
C TRP A 11 9.92 25.39 -3.99
N GLN A 12 10.50 26.54 -4.35
CA GLN A 12 9.96 27.40 -5.43
C GLN A 12 9.91 26.67 -6.77
N ALA A 13 10.97 25.94 -7.13
CA ALA A 13 11.02 25.16 -8.36
C ALA A 13 9.92 24.09 -8.39
N LYS A 14 9.72 23.39 -7.28
CA LYS A 14 8.68 22.35 -7.14
C LYS A 14 7.27 22.93 -7.26
N VAL A 15 6.98 24.03 -6.57
CA VAL A 15 5.67 24.71 -6.66
C VAL A 15 5.43 25.25 -8.07
N ALA A 16 6.41 25.90 -8.69
CA ALA A 16 6.28 26.41 -10.05
C ALA A 16 6.00 25.31 -11.06
N ALA A 17 6.67 24.14 -10.90
CA ALA A 17 6.41 22.98 -11.74
C ALA A 17 5.05 22.30 -11.43
N TRP A 18 4.56 22.38 -10.20
CA TRP A 18 3.23 21.86 -9.87
C TRP A 18 2.09 22.68 -10.50
N VAL A 19 2.20 23.99 -10.55
CA VAL A 19 1.13 24.88 -11.05
C VAL A 19 1.30 25.27 -12.53
N HIS A 20 2.16 24.60 -13.28
CA HIS A 20 2.41 24.97 -14.69
C HIS A 20 1.20 24.65 -15.59
N ASP A 21 0.50 23.55 -15.31
CA ASP A 21 -0.71 23.13 -16.00
C ASP A 21 -1.94 23.20 -15.08
N PRO A 22 -3.13 23.58 -15.58
CA PRO A 22 -4.33 23.61 -14.76
C PRO A 22 -4.91 22.22 -14.55
N ALA A 23 -5.51 22.01 -13.38
CA ALA A 23 -6.16 20.74 -13.06
C ALA A 23 -7.27 20.36 -14.05
N GLU A 24 -8.02 21.36 -14.51
CA GLU A 24 -9.12 21.23 -15.48
C GLU A 24 -8.66 21.19 -16.95
N LYS A 25 -7.35 21.00 -17.22
CA LYS A 25 -6.77 21.03 -18.58
C LYS A 25 -7.59 20.26 -19.61
N ALA A 26 -7.97 19.02 -19.29
CA ALA A 26 -8.75 18.17 -20.20
C ALA A 26 -10.12 18.76 -20.57
N LEU A 27 -10.75 19.51 -19.66
CA LEU A 27 -12.07 20.09 -19.85
C LEU A 27 -12.06 21.43 -20.60
N VAL A 28 -10.92 22.13 -20.62
CA VAL A 28 -10.79 23.45 -21.28
C VAL A 28 -9.96 23.39 -22.57
N LEU A 29 -9.20 22.33 -22.78
CA LEU A 29 -8.38 22.16 -23.98
C LEU A 29 -9.27 22.17 -25.23
N LEU A 30 -8.84 22.89 -26.28
CA LEU A 30 -9.58 23.14 -27.54
C LEU A 30 -10.84 24.02 -27.42
N ARG A 31 -11.26 24.37 -26.21
CA ARG A 31 -12.44 25.20 -25.95
C ARG A 31 -12.08 26.61 -25.50
N ASP A 32 -10.85 26.84 -25.06
CA ASP A 32 -10.37 28.14 -24.61
C ASP A 32 -9.48 28.81 -25.66
N PRO A 33 -9.87 30.00 -26.18
CA PRO A 33 -9.06 30.74 -27.13
C PRO A 33 -7.69 31.21 -26.60
N GLN A 34 -7.58 31.38 -25.26
CA GLN A 34 -6.32 31.75 -24.59
C GLN A 34 -5.41 30.55 -24.30
N GLY A 35 -5.84 29.33 -24.68
CA GLY A 35 -5.17 28.10 -24.34
C GLY A 35 -5.33 27.72 -22.85
N HIS A 36 -4.82 26.55 -22.49
CA HIS A 36 -4.96 26.05 -21.12
C HIS A 36 -4.07 26.80 -20.11
N GLU A 37 -2.97 27.42 -20.55
CA GLU A 37 -2.04 28.14 -19.66
C GLU A 37 -2.51 29.56 -19.28
N GLY A 38 -3.44 30.14 -20.04
CA GLY A 38 -3.92 31.52 -19.85
C GLY A 38 -4.96 31.69 -18.73
N GLY A 39 -5.49 30.59 -18.16
CA GLY A 39 -6.54 30.57 -17.16
C GLY A 39 -6.03 30.45 -15.72
N THR A 40 -6.47 29.39 -15.05
CA THR A 40 -6.18 29.06 -13.63
C THR A 40 -4.69 29.03 -13.31
N SER A 41 -3.86 28.40 -14.15
CA SER A 41 -2.40 28.33 -13.95
C SER A 41 -1.74 29.72 -13.98
N LYS A 42 -2.21 30.63 -14.82
CA LYS A 42 -1.70 32.01 -14.83
C LYS A 42 -2.01 32.73 -13.52
N LYS A 43 -3.25 32.68 -13.07
CA LYS A 43 -3.69 33.32 -11.82
C LYS A 43 -2.93 32.76 -10.61
N LEU A 44 -2.78 31.45 -10.53
CA LEU A 44 -2.00 30.80 -9.44
C LEU A 44 -0.52 31.20 -9.48
N ARG A 45 0.09 31.32 -10.66
CA ARG A 45 1.46 31.81 -10.79
C ARG A 45 1.62 33.28 -10.37
N GLU A 46 0.65 34.11 -10.70
CA GLU A 46 0.65 35.53 -10.29
C GLU A 46 0.52 35.67 -8.76
N GLU A 47 -0.29 34.82 -8.12
CA GLU A 47 -0.44 34.79 -6.66
C GLU A 47 0.82 34.24 -5.96
N LEU A 48 1.36 33.12 -6.44
CA LEU A 48 2.53 32.44 -5.87
C LEU A 48 3.85 33.18 -6.13
N PHE A 49 3.96 33.84 -7.26
CA PHE A 49 5.17 34.55 -7.71
C PHE A 49 4.85 35.98 -8.15
N PRO A 50 4.54 36.89 -7.22
CA PRO A 50 4.12 38.29 -7.55
C PRO A 50 5.14 39.05 -8.37
N GLN A 51 6.42 38.70 -8.26
CA GLN A 51 7.50 39.28 -9.05
C GLN A 51 7.78 38.54 -10.37
N GLY A 52 6.96 37.52 -10.67
CA GLY A 52 7.16 36.61 -11.80
C GLY A 52 8.23 35.57 -11.57
N LEU A 53 8.26 34.55 -12.44
CA LEU A 53 9.32 33.55 -12.45
C LEU A 53 10.54 34.08 -13.16
N ASP A 54 11.73 33.86 -12.60
CA ASP A 54 12.98 34.11 -13.33
C ASP A 54 13.18 33.17 -14.53
N GLU A 55 14.04 33.55 -15.48
CA GLU A 55 14.24 32.77 -16.72
C GLU A 55 14.78 31.36 -16.45
N SER A 56 15.54 31.16 -15.38
CA SER A 56 16.07 29.84 -15.04
C SER A 56 14.98 28.91 -14.51
N LEU A 57 14.05 29.41 -13.70
CA LEU A 57 12.89 28.64 -13.24
C LEU A 57 11.91 28.35 -14.38
N LYS A 58 11.66 29.31 -15.28
CA LYS A 58 10.85 29.06 -16.48
C LYS A 58 11.43 27.93 -17.34
N LYS A 59 12.75 27.97 -17.57
CA LYS A 59 13.45 26.92 -18.32
C LYS A 59 13.34 25.58 -17.63
N LEU A 60 13.57 25.53 -16.30
CA LEU A 60 13.49 24.33 -15.50
C LEU A 60 12.09 23.70 -15.53
N VAL A 61 11.02 24.48 -15.36
CA VAL A 61 9.64 24.04 -15.43
C VAL A 61 9.35 23.42 -16.80
N LYS A 62 9.79 24.09 -17.88
CA LYS A 62 9.61 23.58 -19.26
C LYS A 62 10.36 22.26 -19.49
N GLU A 63 11.57 22.13 -18.97
CA GLU A 63 12.34 20.89 -19.06
C GLU A 63 11.67 19.75 -18.27
N ALA A 64 11.10 20.06 -17.09
CA ALA A 64 10.39 19.10 -16.27
C ALA A 64 9.10 18.60 -16.96
N ASP A 65 8.29 19.50 -17.52
CA ASP A 65 7.12 19.14 -18.33
C ASP A 65 7.48 18.25 -19.52
N HIS A 66 8.49 18.65 -20.29
CA HIS A 66 8.93 17.89 -21.46
C HIS A 66 9.43 16.49 -21.08
N TRP A 67 10.19 16.38 -19.99
CA TRP A 67 10.69 15.09 -19.50
C TRP A 67 9.56 14.18 -19.05
N ALA A 68 8.64 14.70 -18.24
CA ALA A 68 7.48 13.96 -17.73
C ALA A 68 6.58 13.51 -18.88
N ALA A 69 6.25 14.41 -19.79
CA ALA A 69 5.43 14.10 -20.96
C ALA A 69 6.10 13.03 -21.87
N ALA A 70 7.42 13.10 -22.10
CA ALA A 70 8.13 12.12 -22.94
C ALA A 70 8.24 10.74 -22.29
N ALA A 71 8.22 10.66 -20.96
CA ALA A 71 8.22 9.39 -20.24
C ALA A 71 6.90 8.63 -20.38
N ASP A 72 5.79 9.33 -20.48
CA ASP A 72 4.44 8.74 -20.40
C ASP A 72 3.74 8.56 -21.75
N ARG A 73 4.04 9.39 -22.75
CA ARG A 73 3.34 9.39 -24.03
C ARG A 73 4.21 9.75 -25.22
N PRO A 74 3.85 9.30 -26.44
CA PRO A 74 4.53 9.73 -27.67
C PRO A 74 4.25 11.20 -27.97
N GLN A 75 5.17 11.84 -28.68
CA GLN A 75 4.92 13.13 -29.29
C GLN A 75 3.99 12.95 -30.48
N PHE A 76 2.81 13.60 -30.43
CA PHE A 76 1.85 13.53 -31.52
C PHE A 76 2.21 14.49 -32.67
N PRO A 77 1.84 14.16 -33.92
CA PRO A 77 2.26 14.90 -35.09
C PRO A 77 1.64 16.30 -35.18
N ARG A 78 2.43 17.24 -35.66
CA ARG A 78 2.02 18.60 -35.97
C ARG A 78 2.11 18.84 -37.46
N SER A 79 1.27 19.69 -38.01
CA SER A 79 1.34 20.13 -39.38
C SER A 79 2.64 20.92 -39.61
N ALA A 80 3.34 20.62 -40.70
CA ALA A 80 4.56 21.33 -41.12
C ALA A 80 4.28 22.78 -41.53
N HIS A 81 3.03 23.13 -41.91
CA HIS A 81 2.68 24.45 -42.42
C HIS A 81 2.32 25.47 -41.33
N ASP A 82 1.60 25.07 -40.29
CA ASP A 82 1.11 25.98 -39.25
C ASP A 82 1.48 25.57 -37.83
N GLY A 83 2.24 24.48 -37.68
CA GLY A 83 2.69 23.97 -36.37
C GLY A 83 1.54 23.44 -35.47
N ARG A 84 0.31 23.40 -35.94
CA ARG A 84 -0.84 22.90 -35.20
C ARG A 84 -0.86 21.38 -35.22
N TYR A 85 -1.45 20.77 -34.22
CA TYR A 85 -1.70 19.33 -34.21
C TYR A 85 -2.65 18.95 -35.35
N ALA A 86 -2.39 17.83 -36.00
CA ALA A 86 -3.28 17.28 -37.01
C ALA A 86 -4.68 17.04 -36.43
N SER A 87 -5.75 17.29 -37.20
CA SER A 87 -7.13 17.22 -36.70
C SER A 87 -7.52 15.87 -36.13
N TRP A 88 -7.01 14.77 -36.71
CA TRP A 88 -7.22 13.43 -36.20
C TRP A 88 -6.49 13.17 -34.88
N SER A 89 -5.45 13.92 -34.54
CA SER A 89 -4.68 13.80 -33.30
C SER A 89 -5.14 14.79 -32.21
N GLN A 90 -6.32 15.38 -32.38
CA GLN A 90 -6.94 16.27 -31.40
C GLN A 90 -8.23 15.62 -30.87
N VAL A 91 -8.38 15.64 -29.55
CA VAL A 91 -9.56 15.11 -28.85
C VAL A 91 -10.16 16.19 -27.99
N ASP A 92 -11.40 16.52 -28.23
CA ASP A 92 -12.23 17.30 -27.32
C ASP A 92 -12.81 16.35 -26.27
N PHE A 93 -12.24 16.39 -25.07
CA PHE A 93 -12.60 15.48 -23.99
C PHE A 93 -14.04 15.69 -23.49
N VAL A 94 -14.60 16.87 -23.67
CA VAL A 94 -15.97 17.15 -23.21
C VAL A 94 -17.00 16.47 -24.12
N SER A 95 -16.76 16.47 -25.43
CA SER A 95 -17.63 15.83 -26.42
C SER A 95 -17.47 14.31 -26.47
N GLU A 96 -16.23 13.82 -26.19
CA GLU A 96 -15.87 12.40 -26.25
C GLU A 96 -15.12 11.98 -24.97
N PRO A 97 -15.79 12.04 -23.79
CA PRO A 97 -15.10 11.78 -22.53
C PRO A 97 -14.80 10.29 -22.34
N GLN A 98 -13.52 9.95 -22.35
CA GLN A 98 -13.04 8.58 -22.24
C GLN A 98 -11.81 8.50 -21.32
N LEU A 99 -11.80 7.54 -20.41
CA LEU A 99 -10.62 7.13 -19.65
C LEU A 99 -10.12 5.80 -20.18
N ILE A 100 -8.82 5.61 -20.14
CA ILE A 100 -8.17 4.34 -20.45
C ILE A 100 -7.55 3.81 -19.16
N HIS A 101 -7.83 2.56 -18.86
CA HIS A 101 -7.24 1.92 -17.69
C HIS A 101 -5.74 1.67 -17.96
N PRO A 102 -4.80 2.24 -17.15
CA PRO A 102 -3.37 2.22 -17.48
C PRO A 102 -2.75 0.83 -17.50
N LEU A 103 -3.33 -0.14 -16.76
CA LEU A 103 -2.76 -1.49 -16.60
C LEU A 103 -3.43 -2.54 -17.50
N SER A 104 -4.65 -2.30 -17.99
CA SER A 104 -5.34 -3.26 -18.86
C SER A 104 -5.62 -2.74 -20.27
N GLY A 105 -5.57 -1.42 -20.49
CA GLY A 105 -5.91 -0.77 -21.74
C GLY A 105 -7.42 -0.73 -22.03
N ASP A 106 -8.25 -1.09 -21.06
CA ASP A 106 -9.71 -1.03 -21.21
C ASP A 106 -10.20 0.40 -21.21
N SER A 107 -11.13 0.69 -22.11
CA SER A 107 -11.72 2.01 -22.21
C SER A 107 -13.02 2.11 -21.42
N VAL A 108 -13.18 3.19 -20.69
CA VAL A 108 -14.40 3.55 -19.99
C VAL A 108 -14.88 4.86 -20.54
N SER A 109 -16.00 4.84 -21.29
CA SER A 109 -16.69 6.07 -21.71
C SER A 109 -17.42 6.64 -20.50
N LEU A 110 -17.24 7.92 -20.27
CA LEU A 110 -17.95 8.67 -19.24
C LEU A 110 -19.22 9.24 -19.83
N GLN A 111 -20.21 9.53 -19.00
CA GLN A 111 -21.40 10.22 -19.44
C GLN A 111 -21.13 11.71 -19.64
N ASP A 112 -21.92 12.34 -20.49
CA ASP A 112 -21.71 13.68 -21.02
C ASP A 112 -21.32 14.75 -20.01
N PHE A 113 -20.31 15.53 -20.40
CA PHE A 113 -19.90 16.77 -19.72
C PHE A 113 -20.35 18.01 -20.50
N GLU A 114 -21.31 17.84 -21.42
CA GLU A 114 -21.78 18.95 -22.30
C GLU A 114 -22.28 20.15 -21.50
N ASP A 115 -22.87 19.92 -20.32
CA ASP A 115 -23.39 20.95 -19.42
C ASP A 115 -22.33 21.60 -18.52
N ILE A 116 -21.05 21.21 -18.62
CA ILE A 116 -19.99 21.82 -17.79
C ILE A 116 -19.70 23.23 -18.31
N ASP A 117 -20.03 24.21 -17.50
CA ASP A 117 -19.63 25.60 -17.73
C ASP A 117 -18.10 25.72 -17.50
N LYS A 118 -17.41 26.12 -18.58
CA LYS A 118 -15.95 26.28 -18.60
C LYS A 118 -15.45 27.30 -17.57
N GLU A 119 -16.15 28.44 -17.44
CA GLU A 119 -15.75 29.51 -16.54
C GLU A 119 -16.02 29.11 -15.07
N HIS A 120 -17.09 28.37 -14.82
CA HIS A 120 -17.39 27.82 -13.52
C HIS A 120 -16.31 26.82 -13.08
N ILE A 121 -15.90 25.85 -13.91
CA ILE A 121 -14.89 24.87 -13.56
C ILE A 121 -13.51 25.49 -13.32
N LYS A 122 -13.14 26.53 -14.08
CA LYS A 122 -11.92 27.33 -13.84
C LYS A 122 -11.97 28.06 -12.50
N ALA A 123 -13.10 28.66 -12.15
CA ALA A 123 -13.27 29.35 -10.87
C ALA A 123 -13.16 28.34 -9.71
N VAL A 124 -13.85 27.20 -9.80
CA VAL A 124 -13.78 26.12 -8.79
C VAL A 124 -12.35 25.58 -8.65
N SER A 125 -11.64 25.40 -9.74
CA SER A 125 -10.24 24.93 -9.75
C SER A 125 -9.32 25.95 -9.10
N PHE A 126 -9.45 27.21 -9.46
CA PHE A 126 -8.65 28.30 -8.88
C PHE A 126 -8.90 28.44 -7.37
N ASP A 127 -10.14 28.53 -6.94
CA ASP A 127 -10.51 28.67 -5.53
C ASP A 127 -9.98 27.49 -4.70
N HIS A 128 -10.10 26.26 -5.22
CA HIS A 128 -9.61 25.07 -4.55
C HIS A 128 -8.10 25.07 -4.35
N LEU A 129 -7.34 25.44 -5.39
CA LEU A 129 -5.87 25.41 -5.33
C LEU A 129 -5.28 26.63 -4.63
N SER A 130 -5.91 27.80 -4.74
CA SER A 130 -5.52 29.02 -4.02
C SER A 130 -5.71 28.86 -2.50
N ASP A 131 -6.79 28.20 -2.07
CA ASP A 131 -7.02 27.87 -0.66
C ASP A 131 -5.88 27.01 -0.03
N LEU A 132 -5.07 26.35 -0.85
CA LEU A 132 -3.93 25.52 -0.41
C LEU A 132 -2.60 26.30 -0.28
N ILE A 133 -2.59 27.57 -0.62
CA ILE A 133 -1.41 28.43 -0.48
C ILE A 133 -1.21 28.80 0.99
N HIS A 134 -0.04 28.51 1.50
CA HIS A 134 0.33 28.84 2.87
C HIS A 134 1.21 30.09 2.92
N ASN A 135 0.84 31.03 3.78
CA ASN A 135 1.59 32.24 4.05
C ASN A 135 2.10 32.23 5.49
N GLU A 136 3.34 32.60 5.69
CA GLU A 136 3.95 32.78 6.99
C GLU A 136 4.63 34.15 7.05
N ASN A 137 4.25 34.98 8.04
CA ASN A 137 4.78 36.33 8.22
C ASN A 137 4.71 37.23 6.98
N GLY A 138 3.67 37.08 6.15
CA GLY A 138 3.46 37.85 4.92
C GLY A 138 4.27 37.39 3.70
N ALA A 139 4.98 36.28 3.81
CA ALA A 139 5.66 35.61 2.71
C ALA A 139 5.09 34.21 2.45
N ILE A 140 5.19 33.73 1.22
CA ILE A 140 4.71 32.39 0.86
C ILE A 140 5.66 31.32 1.45
N ASP A 141 5.11 30.41 2.22
CA ASP A 141 5.77 29.17 2.62
C ASP A 141 5.67 28.13 1.47
N TYR A 142 6.64 28.14 0.58
CA TYR A 142 6.64 27.25 -0.59
C TYR A 142 6.71 25.78 -0.19
N ARG A 143 7.35 25.42 0.91
CA ARG A 143 7.40 24.02 1.38
C ARG A 143 6.02 23.54 1.83
N ARG A 144 5.35 24.27 2.71
CA ARG A 144 4.00 23.92 3.14
C ARG A 144 3.00 23.97 2.01
N THR A 145 3.08 24.98 1.15
CA THR A 145 2.27 25.07 -0.07
C THR A 145 2.44 23.86 -0.95
N MET A 146 3.68 23.42 -1.22
CA MET A 146 3.94 22.21 -1.98
C MET A 146 3.33 20.95 -1.35
N LEU A 147 3.49 20.77 -0.05
CA LEU A 147 2.92 19.64 0.67
C LEU A 147 1.37 19.66 0.62
N ALA A 148 0.75 20.84 0.75
CA ALA A 148 -0.69 21.01 0.65
C ALA A 148 -1.22 20.73 -0.75
N LEU A 149 -0.60 21.27 -1.79
CA LEU A 149 -0.93 21.01 -3.19
C LEU A 149 -0.80 19.52 -3.53
N TRP A 150 0.29 18.89 -3.08
CA TRP A 150 0.50 17.47 -3.30
C TRP A 150 -0.57 16.60 -2.62
N ARG A 151 -0.95 16.95 -1.39
CA ARG A 151 -1.89 16.11 -0.63
C ARG A 151 -3.36 16.38 -0.96
N PHE A 152 -3.74 17.62 -1.13
CA PHE A 152 -5.14 18.03 -1.25
C PHE A 152 -5.56 18.44 -2.67
N GLY A 153 -4.62 18.75 -3.57
CA GLY A 153 -4.94 19.20 -4.92
C GLY A 153 -5.86 18.25 -5.69
N SER A 154 -5.63 16.93 -5.58
CA SER A 154 -6.45 15.91 -6.24
C SER A 154 -7.76 15.58 -5.51
N GLU A 155 -8.01 16.14 -4.33
CA GLU A 155 -9.30 15.98 -3.64
C GLU A 155 -10.40 16.77 -4.35
N SER A 156 -11.60 16.18 -4.42
CA SER A 156 -12.69 16.81 -5.16
C SER A 156 -13.15 18.12 -4.50
N PRO A 157 -13.16 19.24 -5.22
CA PRO A 157 -13.75 20.50 -4.74
C PRO A 157 -15.24 20.33 -4.40
N ALA A 158 -15.74 21.11 -3.45
CA ALA A 158 -17.12 21.01 -2.96
C ALA A 158 -18.21 21.19 -4.05
N ARG A 159 -17.89 21.88 -5.14
CA ARG A 159 -18.79 22.15 -6.27
C ARG A 159 -18.22 21.65 -7.61
N GLY A 160 -17.31 20.68 -7.57
CA GLY A 160 -16.66 20.15 -8.76
C GLY A 160 -17.40 18.93 -9.35
N ILE A 161 -16.70 18.21 -10.18
CA ILE A 161 -17.18 17.02 -10.90
C ILE A 161 -17.13 15.72 -10.07
N GLY A 162 -17.09 15.84 -8.75
CA GLY A 162 -17.07 14.69 -7.85
C GLY A 162 -15.78 13.84 -7.95
N ALA A 163 -15.92 12.52 -7.77
CA ALA A 163 -14.79 11.58 -7.75
C ALA A 163 -13.93 11.62 -9.04
N LEU A 164 -14.47 12.10 -10.15
CA LEU A 164 -13.74 12.20 -11.41
C LEU A 164 -12.62 13.25 -11.37
N TRP A 165 -12.68 14.22 -10.47
CA TRP A 165 -11.65 15.24 -10.29
C TRP A 165 -10.24 14.61 -10.13
N SER A 166 -10.11 13.58 -9.32
CA SER A 166 -8.85 12.86 -9.11
C SER A 166 -8.34 12.07 -10.31
N MET A 167 -9.20 11.88 -11.34
CA MET A 167 -8.95 11.05 -12.52
C MET A 167 -8.87 11.86 -13.82
N LEU A 168 -9.00 13.20 -13.76
CA LEU A 168 -8.88 14.04 -14.96
C LEU A 168 -7.56 13.76 -15.69
N PRO A 169 -7.60 13.44 -16.99
CA PRO A 169 -6.42 13.02 -17.71
C PRO A 169 -5.44 14.18 -17.97
N ALA A 170 -4.14 13.89 -17.89
CA ALA A 170 -3.07 14.82 -18.24
C ALA A 170 -3.04 15.13 -19.74
N ASP A 171 -3.40 14.13 -20.57
CA ASP A 171 -3.47 14.24 -22.02
C ASP A 171 -4.73 13.55 -22.54
N THR A 172 -5.56 14.29 -23.28
CA THR A 172 -6.82 13.79 -23.83
C THR A 172 -6.64 12.73 -24.90
N ARG A 173 -5.44 12.65 -25.51
CA ARG A 173 -5.08 11.67 -26.54
C ARG A 173 -4.64 10.35 -25.95
N THR A 174 -4.05 10.40 -24.74
CA THR A 174 -3.59 9.24 -23.98
C THR A 174 -4.16 9.35 -22.55
N PRO A 175 -5.49 9.16 -22.36
CA PRO A 175 -6.18 9.45 -21.11
C PRO A 175 -6.05 8.28 -20.11
N ASP A 176 -4.83 7.79 -19.89
CA ASP A 176 -4.49 6.64 -19.05
C ASP A 176 -3.74 7.03 -17.77
N HIS A 177 -3.40 8.30 -17.61
CA HIS A 177 -2.81 8.85 -16.40
C HIS A 177 -3.41 10.22 -16.07
N SER A 178 -3.49 10.54 -14.78
CA SER A 178 -4.14 11.77 -14.33
C SER A 178 -3.20 12.98 -14.43
N ILE A 179 -3.81 14.17 -14.52
CA ILE A 179 -3.06 15.43 -14.45
C ILE A 179 -2.26 15.52 -13.13
N TRP A 180 -2.75 14.97 -12.04
CA TRP A 180 -2.09 14.97 -10.74
C TRP A 180 -0.79 14.15 -10.72
N GLU A 181 -0.75 13.03 -11.46
CA GLU A 181 0.46 12.24 -11.64
C GLU A 181 1.50 13.00 -12.48
N HIS A 182 1.05 13.66 -13.53
CA HIS A 182 1.91 14.50 -14.36
C HIS A 182 2.50 15.68 -13.54
N LEU A 183 1.68 16.43 -12.82
CA LEU A 183 2.14 17.56 -11.99
C LEU A 183 3.09 17.10 -10.89
N ARG A 184 2.81 15.96 -10.25
CA ARG A 184 3.70 15.34 -9.26
C ARG A 184 5.07 15.02 -9.86
N LEU A 185 5.10 14.42 -11.04
CA LEU A 185 6.33 14.06 -11.72
C LEU A 185 7.14 15.28 -12.17
N CYS A 186 6.46 16.30 -12.70
CA CYS A 186 7.11 17.58 -13.04
C CYS A 186 7.74 18.24 -11.81
N SER A 187 7.02 18.27 -10.68
CA SER A 187 7.53 18.79 -9.40
C SER A 187 8.74 17.99 -8.90
N ALA A 188 8.66 16.65 -8.92
CA ALA A 188 9.76 15.78 -8.51
C ALA A 188 11.02 16.03 -9.37
N TYR A 189 10.85 16.09 -10.67
CA TYR A 189 11.97 16.32 -11.60
C TYR A 189 12.56 17.72 -11.45
N ALA A 190 11.74 18.75 -11.33
CA ALA A 190 12.18 20.14 -11.11
C ALA A 190 12.99 20.26 -9.81
N GLY A 191 12.53 19.66 -8.72
CA GLY A 191 13.29 19.60 -7.47
C GLY A 191 14.62 18.85 -7.64
N ALA A 192 14.58 17.67 -8.26
CA ALA A 192 15.79 16.85 -8.44
C ALA A 192 16.85 17.49 -9.33
N THR A 193 16.48 18.38 -10.24
CA THR A 193 17.37 19.02 -11.21
C THR A 193 17.63 20.51 -10.97
N CYS A 194 17.04 21.10 -9.93
CA CYS A 194 17.11 22.54 -9.71
C CYS A 194 18.56 23.06 -9.46
N ASP A 195 19.40 22.24 -8.86
CA ASP A 195 20.81 22.54 -8.56
C ASP A 195 21.80 21.63 -9.30
N GLY A 196 21.37 20.90 -10.34
CA GLY A 196 22.25 20.00 -11.09
C GLY A 196 21.54 18.89 -11.82
N GLN A 197 21.95 17.64 -11.57
CA GLN A 197 21.41 16.44 -12.20
C GLN A 197 20.60 15.63 -11.21
N ALA A 198 19.63 14.88 -11.72
CA ALA A 198 18.84 13.92 -10.94
C ALA A 198 19.48 12.53 -10.94
N SER A 199 19.16 11.73 -9.93
CA SER A 199 19.43 10.30 -9.87
C SER A 199 18.18 9.51 -9.48
N LEU A 200 18.06 8.26 -9.95
CA LEU A 200 17.16 7.29 -9.39
C LEU A 200 17.82 6.64 -8.17
N LEU A 201 17.13 6.66 -7.05
CA LEU A 201 17.46 5.96 -5.81
C LEU A 201 16.47 4.83 -5.60
N LEU A 202 16.92 3.59 -5.67
CA LEU A 202 16.15 2.41 -5.31
C LEU A 202 16.67 1.86 -4.00
N LEU A 203 15.79 1.68 -3.03
CA LEU A 203 16.13 1.19 -1.70
C LEU A 203 15.19 0.07 -1.25
N SER A 204 15.71 -0.93 -0.54
CA SER A 204 14.92 -1.98 0.08
C SER A 204 15.39 -2.33 1.49
N LEU A 205 14.43 -2.77 2.32
CA LEU A 205 14.64 -3.24 3.68
C LEU A 205 14.45 -4.77 3.75
N GLY A 206 15.23 -5.44 4.58
CA GLY A 206 15.13 -6.87 4.85
C GLY A 206 15.52 -7.26 6.27
N PRO A 207 15.32 -8.53 6.65
CA PRO A 207 14.48 -9.55 6.01
C PRO A 207 12.99 -9.31 6.23
N VAL A 208 12.12 -9.80 5.33
CA VAL A 208 10.66 -9.55 5.42
C VAL A 208 9.93 -10.81 5.88
N GLN A 209 9.86 -11.83 5.01
CA GLN A 209 9.00 -12.99 5.25
C GLN A 209 9.43 -13.83 6.46
N GLY A 210 10.73 -14.03 6.65
CA GLY A 210 11.26 -14.73 7.82
C GLY A 210 10.90 -14.01 9.12
N PHE A 211 10.97 -12.66 9.11
CA PHE A 211 10.62 -11.85 10.28
C PHE A 211 9.11 -11.92 10.60
N ILE A 212 8.23 -11.83 9.61
CA ILE A 212 6.78 -11.90 9.81
C ILE A 212 6.37 -13.29 10.31
N ALA A 213 6.91 -14.34 9.70
CA ALA A 213 6.54 -15.73 9.99
C ALA A 213 6.90 -16.22 11.39
N GLN A 214 7.88 -15.62 12.05
CA GLN A 214 8.23 -15.89 13.45
C GLN A 214 7.12 -15.39 14.37
N ALA A 215 6.04 -16.14 14.50
CA ALA A 215 4.82 -15.76 15.22
C ALA A 215 4.17 -16.98 15.88
N ARG A 216 3.58 -16.78 17.07
CA ARG A 216 2.76 -17.78 17.78
C ARG A 216 1.30 -17.37 17.87
N SER A 217 1.00 -16.12 17.54
CA SER A 217 -0.35 -15.57 17.58
C SER A 217 -0.63 -14.71 16.36
N THR A 218 -1.90 -14.47 16.07
CA THR A 218 -2.33 -13.53 15.02
C THR A 218 -1.84 -12.11 15.29
N SER A 219 -1.72 -11.74 16.58
CA SER A 219 -1.14 -10.46 16.98
C SER A 219 0.34 -10.34 16.61
N ASP A 220 1.14 -11.42 16.77
CA ASP A 220 2.55 -11.42 16.36
C ASP A 220 2.72 -11.27 14.84
N LEU A 221 1.82 -11.89 14.06
CA LEU A 221 1.81 -11.75 12.60
C LEU A 221 1.52 -10.32 12.17
N TRP A 222 0.44 -9.76 12.71
CA TRP A 222 0.11 -8.36 12.46
C TRP A 222 1.26 -7.43 12.88
N ALA A 223 1.79 -7.62 14.08
CA ALA A 223 2.88 -6.80 14.60
C ALA A 223 4.14 -6.88 13.71
N GLY A 224 4.50 -8.06 13.24
CA GLY A 224 5.65 -8.24 12.33
C GLY A 224 5.48 -7.46 11.02
N SER A 225 4.34 -7.59 10.40
CA SER A 225 4.03 -6.89 9.15
C SER A 225 3.93 -5.37 9.35
N HIS A 226 3.19 -4.93 10.36
CA HIS A 226 2.99 -3.52 10.64
C HIS A 226 4.28 -2.80 11.07
N LEU A 227 5.12 -3.44 11.88
CA LEU A 227 6.42 -2.90 12.29
C LEU A 227 7.35 -2.72 11.08
N LEU A 228 7.39 -3.67 10.14
CA LEU A 228 8.16 -3.52 8.91
C LEU A 228 7.63 -2.36 8.05
N SER A 229 6.31 -2.25 7.91
CA SER A 229 5.69 -1.12 7.20
C SER A 229 6.02 0.23 7.87
N ARG A 230 6.04 0.26 9.22
CA ARG A 230 6.45 1.45 9.99
C ARG A 230 7.93 1.80 9.78
N LEU A 231 8.82 0.81 9.73
CA LEU A 231 10.24 1.03 9.40
C LEU A 231 10.43 1.44 7.94
N SER A 232 9.63 0.92 7.01
CA SER A 232 9.60 1.37 5.62
C SER A 232 9.19 2.84 5.52
N TRP A 233 8.21 3.27 6.32
CA TRP A 233 7.88 4.70 6.42
C TRP A 233 9.05 5.53 6.94
N GLU A 234 9.76 5.07 7.97
CA GLU A 234 10.93 5.80 8.49
C GLU A 234 12.00 6.01 7.40
N ALA A 235 12.19 5.00 6.53
CA ALA A 235 13.08 5.12 5.38
C ALA A 235 12.58 6.16 4.36
N MET A 236 11.31 6.08 3.98
CA MET A 236 10.69 7.00 3.01
C MET A 236 10.55 8.42 3.56
N ARG A 237 10.36 8.55 4.88
CA ARG A 237 10.24 9.83 5.58
C ARG A 237 11.49 10.70 5.40
N VAL A 238 12.69 10.13 5.40
CA VAL A 238 13.94 10.87 5.15
C VAL A 238 13.90 11.52 3.76
N VAL A 239 13.47 10.76 2.74
CA VAL A 239 13.32 11.30 1.38
C VAL A 239 12.23 12.37 1.33
N ALA A 240 11.09 12.13 1.99
CA ALA A 240 9.99 13.08 2.03
C ALA A 240 10.36 14.40 2.75
N GLU A 241 11.18 14.33 3.79
CA GLU A 241 11.68 15.50 4.52
C GLU A 241 12.67 16.33 3.69
N TRP A 242 13.56 15.69 2.94
CA TRP A 242 14.62 16.34 2.17
C TRP A 242 14.16 16.77 0.79
N CYS A 243 13.38 15.92 0.10
CA CYS A 243 13.04 16.10 -1.31
C CYS A 243 11.54 16.31 -1.59
N GLY A 244 10.69 16.13 -0.58
CA GLY A 244 9.23 16.09 -0.74
C GLY A 244 8.69 14.67 -1.05
N PRO A 245 7.45 14.38 -0.64
CA PRO A 245 6.85 13.06 -0.84
C PRO A 245 6.60 12.72 -2.31
N ASP A 246 6.48 13.71 -3.18
CA ASP A 246 6.37 13.57 -4.63
C ASP A 246 7.64 13.01 -5.29
N ALA A 247 8.81 13.15 -4.64
CA ALA A 247 10.06 12.57 -5.10
C ALA A 247 10.03 11.03 -5.09
N ILE A 248 9.19 10.40 -4.28
CA ILE A 248 9.02 8.95 -4.23
C ILE A 248 8.07 8.52 -5.35
N LEU A 249 8.65 7.91 -6.41
CA LEU A 249 7.91 7.46 -7.58
C LEU A 249 7.09 6.19 -7.28
N PHE A 250 7.63 5.30 -6.45
CA PHE A 250 7.02 4.06 -6.00
C PHE A 250 7.48 3.74 -4.56
N PRO A 251 6.57 3.39 -3.62
CA PRO A 251 5.11 3.43 -3.77
C PRO A 251 4.55 4.86 -3.85
N ASN A 252 3.31 4.98 -4.31
CA ASN A 252 2.59 6.24 -4.21
C ASN A 252 2.18 6.47 -2.76
N LEU A 253 2.64 7.57 -2.16
CA LEU A 253 2.40 7.89 -0.75
C LEU A 253 1.10 8.67 -0.51
N HIS A 254 0.42 9.11 -1.57
CA HIS A 254 -0.81 9.91 -1.45
C HIS A 254 -1.93 9.13 -0.75
N GLY A 255 -2.49 9.71 0.31
CA GLY A 255 -3.57 9.10 1.08
C GLY A 255 -3.15 7.94 1.99
N VAL A 256 -1.85 7.67 2.15
CA VAL A 256 -1.36 6.68 3.12
C VAL A 256 -1.44 7.27 4.54
N PRO A 257 -2.15 6.64 5.48
CA PRO A 257 -2.50 7.24 6.77
C PRO A 257 -1.31 7.71 7.62
N ILE A 258 -0.21 6.94 7.65
CA ILE A 258 0.99 7.33 8.41
C ILE A 258 1.70 8.55 7.79
N VAL A 259 1.57 8.73 6.49
CA VAL A 259 2.08 9.92 5.77
C VAL A 259 1.22 11.12 6.09
N ASP A 260 -0.11 10.95 6.14
CA ASP A 260 -1.03 12.01 6.54
C ASP A 260 -0.74 12.50 7.97
N LEU A 261 -0.45 11.59 8.92
CA LEU A 261 -0.02 11.98 10.27
C LEU A 261 1.27 12.80 10.25
N TRP A 262 2.24 12.43 9.44
CA TRP A 262 3.44 13.23 9.27
C TRP A 262 3.14 14.62 8.68
N LEU A 263 2.20 14.72 7.73
CA LEU A 263 1.77 16.02 7.21
C LEU A 263 1.11 16.89 8.28
N VAL A 264 0.36 16.29 9.22
CA VAL A 264 -0.14 17.01 10.39
C VAL A 264 1.03 17.54 11.24
N GLU A 265 2.08 16.74 11.47
CA GLU A 265 3.30 17.21 12.15
C GLU A 265 3.99 18.37 11.39
N GLN A 266 3.86 18.42 10.05
CA GLN A 266 4.36 19.53 9.21
C GLN A 266 3.42 20.75 9.23
N GLY A 267 2.32 20.71 9.99
CA GLY A 267 1.38 21.81 10.18
C GLY A 267 0.30 21.90 9.09
N LEU A 268 0.02 20.85 8.35
CA LEU A 268 -1.12 20.80 7.44
C LEU A 268 -2.42 20.53 8.21
N ASP A 269 -3.45 21.30 7.87
CA ASP A 269 -4.77 21.19 8.49
C ASP A 269 -5.72 20.34 7.64
N PHE A 270 -6.01 19.16 8.10
CA PHE A 270 -6.95 18.21 7.46
C PHE A 270 -8.43 18.56 7.67
N SER A 271 -8.76 19.51 8.57
CA SER A 271 -10.14 19.98 8.75
C SER A 271 -10.63 20.84 7.59
N ARG A 272 -9.70 21.36 6.77
CA ARG A 272 -10.01 22.16 5.58
C ARG A 272 -10.55 21.34 4.42
N SER A 273 -10.40 20.01 4.40
CA SER A 273 -10.99 19.16 3.37
C SER A 273 -12.52 19.22 3.49
N LYS A 274 -13.12 20.06 2.63
CA LYS A 274 -14.56 20.41 2.62
C LYS A 274 -15.42 19.19 2.26
N GLY A 275 -15.54 18.22 3.18
CA GLY A 275 -16.55 17.15 3.11
C GLY A 275 -16.08 15.71 3.07
N ILE A 276 -14.82 15.38 2.81
CA ILE A 276 -14.34 13.98 2.83
C ILE A 276 -13.13 13.89 3.75
N PHE A 277 -13.37 13.66 5.04
CA PHE A 277 -12.28 13.37 5.98
C PHE A 277 -11.65 12.00 5.64
N PRO A 278 -10.31 11.89 5.68
CA PRO A 278 -9.63 10.61 5.56
C PRO A 278 -10.17 9.59 6.57
N ASP A 279 -10.20 8.32 6.18
CA ASP A 279 -10.75 7.25 7.03
C ASP A 279 -10.00 7.11 8.37
N TRP A 280 -8.71 7.46 8.43
CA TRP A 280 -7.96 7.44 9.69
C TRP A 280 -8.47 8.48 10.72
N MET A 281 -9.15 9.54 10.28
CA MET A 281 -9.80 10.50 11.18
C MET A 281 -11.16 10.05 11.70
N ARG A 282 -11.77 9.00 11.11
CA ARG A 282 -13.15 8.59 11.40
C ARG A 282 -13.26 7.41 12.35
N PHE A 283 -12.26 6.51 12.35
CA PHE A 283 -12.35 5.27 13.11
C PHE A 283 -11.57 5.37 14.43
N ALA A 284 -12.25 5.09 15.53
CA ALA A 284 -11.71 5.14 16.89
C ALA A 284 -11.14 3.79 17.40
N SER A 285 -11.00 2.79 16.55
CA SER A 285 -10.55 1.44 16.91
C SER A 285 -9.37 0.99 16.05
N ASP A 286 -8.86 -0.22 16.26
CA ASP A 286 -7.84 -0.84 15.39
C ASP A 286 -8.37 -1.19 13.98
N ALA A 287 -9.65 -0.92 13.72
CA ALA A 287 -10.20 -0.84 12.38
C ALA A 287 -9.75 0.40 11.61
N ASN A 288 -9.08 1.35 12.27
CA ASN A 288 -8.49 2.51 11.62
C ASN A 288 -7.39 2.07 10.64
N PRO A 289 -7.34 2.64 9.41
CA PRO A 289 -6.33 2.26 8.43
C PRO A 289 -4.88 2.55 8.87
N LEU A 290 -4.65 3.33 9.93
CA LEU A 290 -3.33 3.45 10.57
C LEU A 290 -2.77 2.12 11.08
N PHE A 291 -3.63 1.14 11.37
CA PHE A 291 -3.24 -0.21 11.81
C PHE A 291 -3.04 -1.20 10.64
N ILE A 292 -3.09 -0.73 9.39
CA ILE A 292 -2.82 -1.55 8.20
C ILE A 292 -1.35 -1.39 7.79
N ALA A 293 -0.69 -2.52 7.52
CA ALA A 293 0.67 -2.55 6.99
C ALA A 293 0.65 -2.25 5.48
N ALA A 294 0.52 -0.97 5.10
CA ALA A 294 0.27 -0.57 3.73
C ALA A 294 1.54 -0.30 2.89
N LEU A 295 2.67 -0.01 3.55
CA LEU A 295 3.88 0.36 2.83
C LEU A 295 4.77 -0.86 2.57
N PRO A 296 5.21 -1.05 1.30
CA PRO A 296 6.15 -2.11 0.97
C PRO A 296 7.54 -1.82 1.56
N ASN A 297 8.35 -2.87 1.66
CA ASN A 297 9.72 -2.78 2.13
C ASN A 297 10.71 -2.20 1.11
N ARG A 298 10.22 -1.64 0.00
CA ARG A 298 11.01 -1.16 -1.13
C ARG A 298 10.41 0.11 -1.70
N PHE A 299 11.25 1.06 -2.10
CA PHE A 299 10.83 2.27 -2.79
C PHE A 299 11.82 2.74 -3.84
N LEU A 300 11.30 3.46 -4.84
CA LEU A 300 12.05 4.14 -5.88
C LEU A 300 11.80 5.64 -5.77
N ALA A 301 12.85 6.43 -5.77
CA ALA A 301 12.76 7.89 -5.69
C ALA A 301 13.62 8.57 -6.77
N LEU A 302 13.18 9.76 -7.16
CA LEU A 302 13.94 10.68 -8.02
C LEU A 302 14.48 11.81 -7.14
N VAL A 303 15.78 11.86 -6.99
CA VAL A 303 16.47 12.75 -6.03
C VAL A 303 17.61 13.51 -6.70
N PRO A 304 18.07 14.65 -6.13
CA PRO A 304 19.27 15.33 -6.63
C PRO A 304 20.50 14.40 -6.54
N GLU A 305 21.27 14.30 -7.61
CA GLU A 305 22.46 13.44 -7.70
C GLU A 305 23.47 13.78 -6.60
N SER A 306 23.64 15.08 -6.31
CA SER A 306 24.61 15.58 -5.36
C SER A 306 24.43 15.11 -3.91
N ILE A 307 23.21 14.68 -3.54
CA ILE A 307 22.88 14.23 -2.19
C ILE A 307 22.42 12.76 -2.13
N ALA A 308 22.31 12.08 -3.26
CA ALA A 308 21.66 10.77 -3.34
C ALA A 308 22.31 9.69 -2.45
N GLU A 309 23.66 9.62 -2.45
CA GLU A 309 24.39 8.69 -1.60
C GLU A 309 24.32 9.04 -0.11
N ASP A 310 24.41 10.31 0.24
CA ASP A 310 24.28 10.76 1.63
C ASP A 310 22.88 10.52 2.16
N LEU A 311 21.88 10.74 1.32
CA LEU A 311 20.48 10.44 1.61
C LEU A 311 20.28 8.94 1.90
N ALA A 312 20.87 8.06 1.08
CA ALA A 312 20.76 6.61 1.29
C ALA A 312 21.46 6.16 2.59
N ARG A 313 22.60 6.75 2.94
CA ARG A 313 23.29 6.51 4.21
C ARG A 313 22.49 6.99 5.40
N GLU A 314 21.88 8.18 5.30
CA GLU A 314 21.00 8.73 6.35
C GLU A 314 19.77 7.84 6.54
N VAL A 315 19.13 7.37 5.47
CA VAL A 315 18.04 6.40 5.54
C VAL A 315 18.45 5.16 6.33
N ARG A 316 19.61 4.56 6.01
CA ARG A 316 20.10 3.39 6.74
C ARG A 316 20.30 3.67 8.23
N THR A 317 20.90 4.79 8.56
CA THR A 317 21.15 5.21 9.95
C THR A 317 19.82 5.38 10.70
N ARG A 318 18.91 6.20 10.16
CA ARG A 318 17.61 6.49 10.77
C ARG A 318 16.78 5.24 11.03
N VAL A 319 16.69 4.34 10.05
CA VAL A 319 15.87 3.13 10.19
C VAL A 319 16.44 2.19 11.27
N ARG A 320 17.77 2.04 11.32
CA ARG A 320 18.44 1.23 12.35
C ARG A 320 18.30 1.82 13.74
N ASP A 321 18.46 3.14 13.87
CA ASP A 321 18.28 3.86 15.13
C ASP A 321 16.82 3.75 15.61
N LYS A 322 15.84 3.88 14.71
CA LYS A 322 14.43 3.67 15.04
C LYS A 322 14.17 2.25 15.52
N ALA A 323 14.69 1.23 14.84
CA ALA A 323 14.54 -0.17 15.25
C ALA A 323 15.15 -0.42 16.63
N LYS A 324 16.35 0.11 16.87
CA LYS A 324 17.03 0.01 18.17
C LYS A 324 16.27 0.74 19.28
N SER A 325 15.80 1.96 19.01
CA SER A 325 15.01 2.74 19.96
C SER A 325 13.74 2.01 20.39
N LEU A 326 12.99 1.44 19.44
CA LEU A 326 11.78 0.65 19.71
C LEU A 326 12.09 -0.60 20.55
N ALA A 327 13.22 -1.28 20.30
CA ALA A 327 13.62 -2.45 21.08
C ALA A 327 14.04 -2.08 22.51
N CYS A 328 14.75 -0.97 22.68
CA CYS A 328 15.10 -0.46 24.01
C CYS A 328 13.83 -0.06 24.79
N GLU A 329 12.87 0.57 24.13
CA GLU A 329 11.60 0.94 24.76
C GLU A 329 10.78 -0.30 25.17
N ALA A 330 10.71 -1.32 24.28
CA ALA A 330 10.08 -2.60 24.60
C ALA A 330 10.73 -3.26 25.82
N TRP A 331 12.05 -3.27 25.87
CA TRP A 331 12.79 -3.85 27.00
C TRP A 331 12.55 -3.07 28.30
N ARG A 332 12.56 -1.76 28.27
CA ARG A 332 12.23 -0.91 29.44
C ARG A 332 10.84 -1.21 29.98
N CYS A 333 9.86 -1.38 29.10
CA CYS A 333 8.51 -1.78 29.52
C CYS A 333 8.52 -3.14 30.24
N VAL A 334 9.29 -4.11 29.76
CA VAL A 334 9.44 -5.44 30.39
C VAL A 334 10.14 -5.35 31.73
N ALA A 335 11.27 -4.64 31.84
CA ALA A 335 12.04 -4.48 33.05
C ALA A 335 11.22 -3.74 34.12
N THR A 336 10.57 -2.62 33.76
CA THR A 336 9.71 -1.86 34.66
C THR A 336 8.54 -2.69 35.21
N LEU A 337 7.90 -3.51 34.34
CA LEU A 337 6.81 -4.39 34.78
C LEU A 337 7.27 -5.47 35.76
N ALA A 338 8.51 -5.89 35.61
CA ALA A 338 9.13 -6.89 36.48
C ALA A 338 9.77 -6.29 37.73
N GLU A 339 9.76 -4.98 37.89
CA GLU A 339 10.43 -4.22 38.97
C GLU A 339 11.95 -4.52 39.03
N LEU A 340 12.58 -4.64 37.84
CA LEU A 340 14.00 -4.91 37.64
C LEU A 340 14.69 -3.76 36.90
N ASP A 341 15.98 -3.62 37.09
CA ASP A 341 16.84 -2.74 36.30
C ASP A 341 17.01 -3.29 34.87
N GLU A 342 17.33 -2.43 33.91
CA GLU A 342 17.54 -2.79 32.50
C GLU A 342 18.74 -3.77 32.32
N GLY A 343 19.73 -3.71 33.18
CA GLY A 343 20.90 -4.61 33.24
C GLY A 343 21.59 -4.77 31.88
N ASP A 344 21.95 -6.02 31.56
CA ASP A 344 22.61 -6.38 30.29
C ASP A 344 21.71 -6.29 29.05
N GLY A 345 20.40 -6.14 29.24
CA GLY A 345 19.44 -6.18 28.13
C GLY A 345 19.69 -5.11 27.05
N LEU A 346 20.13 -3.90 27.44
CA LEU A 346 20.44 -2.85 26.46
C LEU A 346 21.67 -3.20 25.61
N SER A 347 22.69 -3.82 26.20
CA SER A 347 23.86 -4.27 25.44
C SER A 347 23.51 -5.45 24.51
N GLN A 348 22.67 -6.38 24.97
CA GLN A 348 22.15 -7.46 24.13
C GLN A 348 21.34 -6.92 22.94
N ILE A 349 20.53 -5.88 23.13
CA ILE A 349 19.79 -5.23 22.04
C ILE A 349 20.74 -4.65 21.00
N ALA A 350 21.79 -3.94 21.44
CA ALA A 350 22.80 -3.39 20.55
C ALA A 350 23.49 -4.47 19.71
N ASP A 351 23.86 -5.59 20.34
CA ASP A 351 24.48 -6.75 19.68
C ASP A 351 23.50 -7.42 18.69
N GLN A 352 22.27 -7.69 19.12
CA GLN A 352 21.27 -8.42 18.34
C GLN A 352 20.71 -7.63 17.15
N LEU A 353 20.70 -6.31 17.24
CA LEU A 353 20.23 -5.41 16.19
C LEU A 353 21.36 -4.80 15.37
N HIS A 354 22.61 -5.21 15.61
CA HIS A 354 23.72 -4.80 14.75
C HIS A 354 23.45 -5.23 13.31
N GLY A 355 23.17 -4.28 12.44
CA GLY A 355 22.84 -4.57 11.04
C GLY A 355 21.35 -4.81 10.74
N PHE A 356 20.45 -4.76 11.71
CA PHE A 356 19.01 -4.86 11.47
C PHE A 356 18.33 -3.48 11.47
N PRO A 357 17.42 -3.22 10.52
CA PRO A 357 17.20 -4.02 9.31
C PRO A 357 18.37 -3.95 8.32
N GLU A 358 18.43 -4.94 7.44
CA GLU A 358 19.28 -4.88 6.26
C GLU A 358 18.74 -3.79 5.34
N VAL A 359 19.64 -2.93 4.85
CA VAL A 359 19.29 -1.82 3.95
C VAL A 359 20.18 -1.88 2.74
N HIS A 360 19.57 -2.10 1.59
CA HIS A 360 20.25 -2.17 0.30
C HIS A 360 19.77 -1.05 -0.60
N TRP A 361 20.67 -0.41 -1.36
CA TRP A 361 20.31 0.63 -2.30
C TRP A 361 21.16 0.62 -3.55
N ALA A 362 20.63 1.24 -4.59
CA ALA A 362 21.34 1.61 -5.80
C ALA A 362 21.02 3.07 -6.14
N VAL A 363 22.04 3.81 -6.54
CA VAL A 363 21.92 5.18 -7.05
C VAL A 363 22.40 5.19 -8.48
N ILE A 364 21.54 5.58 -9.43
CA ILE A 364 21.86 5.64 -10.85
C ILE A 364 21.60 7.05 -11.39
N PRO A 365 22.63 7.73 -11.91
CA PRO A 365 22.46 9.06 -12.50
C PRO A 365 21.47 9.08 -13.66
N ALA A 366 20.45 9.94 -13.59
CA ALA A 366 19.47 10.08 -14.65
C ALA A 366 20.08 10.68 -15.93
N SER A 367 21.26 11.29 -15.83
CA SER A 367 22.04 11.79 -16.97
C SER A 367 22.45 10.70 -17.96
N LEU A 368 22.55 9.44 -17.54
CA LEU A 368 22.77 8.29 -18.43
C LEU A 368 21.65 8.13 -19.48
N ALA A 369 20.43 8.55 -19.15
CA ALA A 369 19.30 8.53 -20.09
C ALA A 369 19.35 9.62 -21.18
N LYS A 370 20.38 10.48 -21.19
CA LYS A 370 20.61 11.43 -22.29
C LYS A 370 21.12 10.75 -23.56
N SER A 371 21.71 9.56 -23.42
CA SER A 371 22.29 8.80 -24.52
C SER A 371 22.00 7.31 -24.36
N SER A 372 21.46 6.69 -25.41
CA SER A 372 21.27 5.24 -25.44
C SER A 372 22.60 4.47 -25.38
N SER A 373 23.69 5.04 -25.93
CA SER A 373 25.02 4.43 -25.88
C SER A 373 25.61 4.42 -24.46
N ASP A 374 25.37 5.46 -23.67
CA ASP A 374 25.86 5.53 -22.29
C ASP A 374 25.11 4.53 -21.39
N LEU A 375 23.78 4.42 -21.58
CA LEU A 375 22.98 3.38 -20.91
C LEU A 375 23.44 1.97 -21.30
N GLN A 376 23.69 1.73 -22.60
CA GLN A 376 24.16 0.43 -23.08
C GLN A 376 25.50 0.05 -22.45
N LYS A 377 26.48 0.96 -22.41
CA LYS A 377 27.76 0.74 -21.73
C LYS A 377 27.60 0.46 -20.23
N ALA A 378 26.72 1.20 -19.54
CA ALA A 378 26.43 0.98 -18.13
C ALA A 378 25.76 -0.39 -17.86
N MET A 379 25.07 -0.95 -18.84
CA MET A 379 24.42 -2.27 -18.78
C MET A 379 25.39 -3.44 -19.09
N GLU A 380 26.52 -3.21 -19.76
CA GLU A 380 27.47 -4.27 -20.17
C GLU A 380 27.87 -5.25 -19.05
N PRO A 381 28.08 -4.82 -17.78
CA PRO A 381 28.41 -5.76 -16.71
C PRO A 381 27.33 -6.82 -16.39
N PHE A 382 26.10 -6.61 -16.85
CA PHE A 382 24.96 -7.46 -16.55
C PHE A 382 24.58 -8.47 -17.65
N PHE A 383 25.32 -8.50 -18.76
CA PHE A 383 25.11 -9.47 -19.85
C PHE A 383 26.43 -9.80 -20.56
N PRO A 384 26.53 -11.01 -21.16
CA PRO A 384 27.71 -11.40 -21.96
C PRO A 384 27.94 -10.46 -23.15
N ALA A 385 29.22 -10.27 -23.51
CA ALA A 385 29.65 -9.31 -24.55
C ALA A 385 29.03 -9.57 -25.94
N ASP A 386 28.67 -10.83 -26.25
CA ASP A 386 28.12 -11.25 -27.56
C ASP A 386 26.58 -11.26 -27.59
N ASP A 387 25.92 -10.94 -26.49
CA ASP A 387 24.46 -10.99 -26.40
C ASP A 387 23.81 -9.65 -26.71
N THR A 388 22.57 -9.71 -27.20
CA THR A 388 21.72 -8.52 -27.30
C THR A 388 21.47 -7.95 -25.92
N PRO A 389 21.56 -6.62 -25.72
CA PRO A 389 21.24 -6.02 -24.44
C PRO A 389 19.89 -6.50 -23.89
N PRO A 390 19.80 -6.88 -22.61
CA PRO A 390 18.54 -7.31 -22.02
C PRO A 390 17.55 -6.17 -21.86
N GLY A 391 16.29 -6.51 -21.60
CA GLY A 391 15.23 -5.56 -21.26
C GLY A 391 14.87 -4.60 -22.39
N PHE A 392 14.61 -3.36 -22.06
CA PHE A 392 14.14 -2.35 -23.00
C PHE A 392 15.11 -2.08 -24.14
N LEU A 393 16.40 -1.97 -23.87
CA LEU A 393 17.42 -1.69 -24.90
C LEU A 393 17.54 -2.79 -25.97
N GLY A 394 17.24 -4.02 -25.63
CA GLY A 394 17.21 -5.16 -26.57
C GLY A 394 15.87 -5.36 -27.29
N SER A 395 14.85 -4.59 -26.94
CA SER A 395 13.50 -4.78 -27.46
C SER A 395 13.34 -4.34 -28.92
N SER A 396 12.37 -4.90 -29.63
CA SER A 396 11.96 -4.43 -30.95
C SER A 396 11.44 -3.01 -30.92
N LEU A 397 10.81 -2.61 -29.82
CA LEU A 397 10.32 -1.26 -29.57
C LEU A 397 11.49 -0.28 -29.55
N PHE A 398 12.54 -0.55 -28.76
CA PHE A 398 13.71 0.36 -28.70
C PHE A 398 14.39 0.49 -30.06
N ARG A 399 14.56 -0.62 -30.80
CA ARG A 399 15.13 -0.57 -32.16
C ARG A 399 14.28 0.25 -33.14
N ALA A 400 12.95 0.20 -32.99
CA ALA A 400 12.04 1.02 -33.81
C ALA A 400 12.09 2.50 -33.40
N LEU A 401 12.13 2.78 -32.09
CA LEU A 401 12.27 4.16 -31.57
C LEU A 401 13.63 4.80 -31.90
N SER A 402 14.69 4.01 -32.08
CA SER A 402 16.01 4.51 -32.45
C SER A 402 16.10 4.99 -33.91
N LYS A 403 15.05 4.78 -34.71
CA LYS A 403 14.94 5.29 -36.07
C LYS A 403 13.91 6.40 -36.10
N ASP A 404 14.26 7.53 -36.68
CA ASP A 404 13.33 8.63 -36.88
C ASP A 404 12.12 8.16 -37.68
N THR A 405 11.00 8.02 -37.00
CA THR A 405 9.72 7.73 -37.62
C THR A 405 8.92 9.03 -37.75
N THR A 406 8.82 9.55 -38.97
CA THR A 406 8.04 10.76 -39.25
C THR A 406 6.58 10.40 -39.58
N LEU A 407 5.68 11.13 -38.99
CA LEU A 407 4.26 11.10 -39.29
C LEU A 407 3.78 12.53 -39.54
N GLU A 408 3.26 12.78 -40.75
CA GLU A 408 2.81 14.10 -41.16
C GLU A 408 3.84 15.24 -40.94
N GLY A 409 5.11 14.96 -41.20
CA GLY A 409 6.20 15.95 -41.09
C GLY A 409 6.79 16.13 -39.68
N THR A 410 6.31 15.40 -38.68
CA THR A 410 6.83 15.45 -37.31
C THR A 410 7.38 14.08 -36.91
N VAL A 411 8.51 14.04 -36.20
CA VAL A 411 9.01 12.80 -35.60
C VAL A 411 8.02 12.31 -34.54
N PHE A 412 7.52 11.11 -34.73
CA PHE A 412 6.59 10.48 -33.82
C PHE A 412 7.38 9.72 -32.73
N PHE A 413 7.17 10.14 -31.46
CA PHE A 413 7.83 9.54 -30.31
C PHE A 413 9.36 9.55 -30.38
N PRO A 414 10.01 10.71 -30.52
CA PRO A 414 11.45 10.80 -30.61
C PRO A 414 12.11 10.27 -29.32
N PRO A 415 13.19 9.47 -29.42
CA PRO A 415 13.91 9.01 -28.26
C PRO A 415 14.54 10.20 -27.50
N GLY A 416 14.32 10.25 -26.20
CA GLY A 416 14.83 11.31 -25.34
C GLY A 416 14.96 10.84 -23.89
N PRO A 417 15.45 11.69 -22.97
CA PRO A 417 15.69 11.28 -21.59
C PRO A 417 14.47 10.66 -20.90
N GLY A 418 13.27 11.18 -21.13
CA GLY A 418 12.02 10.60 -20.62
C GLY A 418 11.70 9.27 -21.28
N THR A 419 11.86 9.14 -22.58
CA THR A 419 11.61 7.91 -23.35
C THR A 419 12.53 6.76 -22.92
N LEU A 420 13.75 7.07 -22.45
CA LEU A 420 14.75 6.09 -22.01
C LEU A 420 14.61 5.70 -20.54
N TYR A 421 13.59 6.21 -19.83
CA TYR A 421 13.31 5.83 -18.45
C TYR A 421 13.24 4.31 -18.23
N PRO A 422 12.63 3.48 -19.10
CA PRO A 422 12.58 2.03 -18.91
C PRO A 422 13.97 1.38 -18.80
N ALA A 423 14.93 1.83 -19.60
CA ALA A 423 16.31 1.33 -19.53
C ALA A 423 17.03 1.79 -18.27
N LEU A 424 16.81 3.04 -17.86
CA LEU A 424 17.36 3.58 -16.61
C LEU A 424 16.81 2.82 -15.39
N TYR A 425 15.51 2.50 -15.39
CA TYR A 425 14.87 1.70 -14.37
C TYR A 425 15.44 0.27 -14.32
N ASP A 426 15.57 -0.41 -15.47
CA ASP A 426 16.15 -1.77 -15.55
C ASP A 426 17.60 -1.79 -15.02
N LEU A 427 18.42 -0.80 -15.37
CA LEU A 427 19.78 -0.65 -14.83
C LEU A 427 19.76 -0.49 -13.30
N THR A 428 18.84 0.33 -12.78
CA THR A 428 18.68 0.55 -11.34
C THR A 428 18.32 -0.74 -10.61
N GLU A 429 17.41 -1.54 -11.18
CA GLU A 429 17.00 -2.84 -10.65
C GLU A 429 18.16 -3.83 -10.59
N ARG A 430 18.91 -3.95 -11.66
CA ARG A 430 20.06 -4.87 -11.74
C ARG A 430 21.16 -4.48 -10.78
N THR A 431 21.47 -3.19 -10.69
CA THR A 431 22.45 -2.67 -9.73
C THR A 431 22.03 -2.93 -8.29
N HIS A 432 20.76 -2.73 -7.99
CA HIS A 432 20.23 -3.02 -6.67
C HIS A 432 20.27 -4.53 -6.35
N ALA A 433 19.95 -5.40 -7.31
CA ALA A 433 20.05 -6.84 -7.13
C ALA A 433 21.51 -7.28 -6.88
N ALA A 434 22.49 -6.70 -7.63
CA ALA A 434 23.90 -6.92 -7.40
C ALA A 434 24.36 -6.47 -6.00
N ALA A 435 23.89 -5.30 -5.54
CA ALA A 435 24.17 -4.80 -4.18
C ALA A 435 23.67 -5.74 -3.09
N LYS A 436 22.50 -6.36 -3.29
CA LYS A 436 21.97 -7.38 -2.35
C LYS A 436 22.80 -8.64 -2.31
N THR A 437 23.30 -9.12 -3.45
CA THR A 437 24.06 -10.36 -3.53
C THR A 437 25.52 -10.19 -3.06
N SER A 438 26.07 -8.97 -3.14
CA SER A 438 27.45 -8.67 -2.72
C SER A 438 27.59 -8.30 -1.24
N GLN A 439 26.54 -8.47 -0.44
CA GLN A 439 26.56 -8.13 0.98
C GLN A 439 27.53 -9.03 1.77
N THR A 440 28.34 -8.42 2.64
CA THR A 440 29.15 -9.13 3.62
C THR A 440 28.27 -9.55 4.81
N PHE A 441 28.30 -10.82 5.14
CA PHE A 441 27.62 -11.36 6.32
C PHE A 441 28.51 -11.25 7.54
N SER A 442 27.99 -10.66 8.63
CA SER A 442 28.59 -10.77 9.96
C SER A 442 27.79 -11.78 10.78
N ALA A 443 28.46 -12.84 11.24
CA ALA A 443 27.82 -13.80 12.12
C ALA A 443 27.55 -13.15 13.48
N LEU A 444 26.31 -13.29 13.97
CA LEU A 444 25.97 -12.92 15.33
C LEU A 444 26.43 -14.06 16.26
N ASN A 445 27.53 -13.85 16.97
CA ASN A 445 28.07 -14.86 17.91
C ASN A 445 27.34 -14.73 19.26
N GLN A 446 26.53 -15.72 19.59
CA GLN A 446 25.76 -15.81 20.84
C GLN A 446 25.80 -17.25 21.35
N GLU A 447 26.16 -17.42 22.61
CA GLU A 447 26.37 -18.74 23.22
C GLU A 447 25.23 -19.19 24.14
N GLY A 448 24.37 -18.27 24.56
CA GLY A 448 23.29 -18.51 25.49
C GLY A 448 22.04 -19.16 24.88
N TYR A 449 21.07 -19.50 25.72
CA TYR A 449 19.79 -20.08 25.31
C TYR A 449 19.01 -19.16 24.39
N ARG A 450 18.37 -19.79 23.43
CA ARG A 450 17.67 -19.06 22.36
C ARG A 450 16.26 -18.61 22.74
N CYS A 451 15.82 -17.57 22.08
CA CYS A 451 14.46 -17.06 22.13
C CYS A 451 13.44 -18.17 21.86
N SER A 452 12.46 -18.30 22.72
CA SER A 452 11.41 -19.33 22.60
C SER A 452 10.50 -19.12 21.38
N LEU A 453 10.48 -17.92 20.79
CA LEU A 453 9.63 -17.60 19.63
C LEU A 453 10.35 -17.85 18.30
N CYS A 454 11.55 -17.30 18.09
CA CYS A 454 12.27 -17.41 16.82
C CYS A 454 13.35 -18.50 16.81
N GLY A 455 13.91 -18.89 17.97
CA GLY A 455 15.01 -19.84 18.03
C GLY A 455 16.36 -19.33 17.53
N GLU A 456 16.46 -18.07 17.09
CA GLU A 456 17.65 -17.54 16.43
C GLU A 456 18.61 -16.80 17.37
N ARG A 457 18.07 -15.95 18.25
CA ARG A 457 18.82 -15.03 19.12
C ARG A 457 18.65 -15.42 20.56
N GLU A 458 19.61 -15.07 21.40
CA GLU A 458 19.48 -15.20 22.86
C GLU A 458 18.28 -14.38 23.34
N TRP A 459 17.57 -14.88 24.34
CA TRP A 459 16.52 -14.09 24.99
C TRP A 459 17.11 -12.96 25.82
N LEU A 460 16.38 -11.85 25.95
CA LEU A 460 16.80 -10.69 26.73
C LEU A 460 16.74 -10.99 28.22
N THR A 461 17.78 -10.55 28.93
CA THR A 461 17.93 -10.74 30.39
C THR A 461 18.57 -9.51 31.02
N THR A 462 18.34 -9.33 32.30
CA THR A 462 19.03 -8.32 33.14
C THR A 462 20.46 -8.72 33.49
N ASP A 463 20.79 -10.01 33.52
CA ASP A 463 22.16 -10.56 33.77
C ASP A 463 22.44 -11.70 32.78
N ARG A 464 23.47 -11.54 31.94
CA ARG A 464 23.89 -12.55 30.95
C ARG A 464 24.24 -13.91 31.57
N LYS A 465 24.59 -13.97 32.84
CA LYS A 465 24.84 -15.24 33.54
C LYS A 465 23.60 -16.14 33.55
N LEU A 466 22.42 -15.57 33.54
CA LEU A 466 21.15 -16.33 33.48
C LEU A 466 20.97 -17.11 32.17
N LEU A 467 21.66 -16.72 31.09
CA LEU A 467 21.63 -17.42 29.80
C LEU A 467 22.27 -18.83 29.87
N ALA A 468 23.10 -19.12 30.86
CA ALA A 468 23.73 -20.41 31.03
C ALA A 468 22.85 -21.47 31.74
N TYR A 469 21.75 -21.07 32.34
CA TYR A 469 20.86 -21.97 33.08
C TYR A 469 19.77 -22.56 32.21
N HIS A 470 19.52 -23.88 32.39
CA HIS A 470 18.35 -24.53 31.81
C HIS A 470 17.05 -23.86 32.28
N THR A 471 16.08 -23.87 31.44
CA THR A 471 14.79 -23.22 31.62
C THR A 471 13.94 -23.87 32.70
N GLN A 472 14.20 -23.60 33.96
CA GLN A 472 13.23 -23.82 35.01
C GLN A 472 12.47 -22.52 35.25
N ASP A 473 11.17 -22.60 35.48
CA ASP A 473 10.27 -21.45 35.57
C ASP A 473 10.57 -20.45 36.68
N ASN A 474 11.46 -20.80 37.60
CA ASN A 474 11.76 -20.06 38.81
C ASN A 474 13.21 -19.50 38.86
N GLN A 475 13.76 -19.02 37.76
CA GLN A 475 15.07 -18.35 37.80
C GLN A 475 14.95 -16.99 38.49
N PRO A 476 15.62 -16.81 39.68
CA PRO A 476 15.65 -15.50 40.34
C PRO A 476 16.28 -14.47 39.42
N GLY A 477 15.61 -13.30 39.27
CA GLY A 477 16.09 -12.18 38.45
C GLY A 477 15.72 -12.24 36.96
N SER A 478 15.00 -13.29 36.49
CA SER A 478 14.44 -13.28 35.15
C SER A 478 13.11 -12.50 35.10
N PRO A 479 12.93 -11.53 34.19
CA PRO A 479 11.66 -10.78 34.10
C PRO A 479 10.51 -11.62 33.52
N TRP A 480 10.80 -12.67 32.74
CA TRP A 480 9.81 -13.37 31.92
C TRP A 480 8.73 -14.11 32.71
N PRO A 481 9.01 -14.79 33.84
CA PRO A 481 7.95 -15.39 34.64
C PRO A 481 6.97 -14.37 35.22
N ILE A 482 7.45 -13.18 35.59
CA ILE A 482 6.65 -12.07 36.11
C ILE A 482 5.77 -11.49 35.01
N VAL A 483 6.37 -11.22 33.85
CA VAL A 483 5.65 -10.68 32.67
C VAL A 483 4.57 -11.65 32.18
N ALA A 484 4.82 -12.97 32.27
CA ALA A 484 3.86 -14.00 31.85
C ALA A 484 2.59 -14.04 32.73
N GLN A 485 2.65 -13.57 33.96
CA GLN A 485 1.49 -13.49 34.87
C GLN A 485 0.66 -12.23 34.67
N ASN A 486 1.16 -11.25 33.90
CA ASN A 486 0.49 -9.97 33.70
C ASN A 486 -0.66 -10.09 32.68
N PRO A 487 -1.84 -9.48 32.95
CA PRO A 487 -2.98 -9.46 32.02
C PRO A 487 -2.70 -8.87 30.64
N ARG A 488 -1.64 -8.07 30.49
CA ARG A 488 -1.23 -7.51 29.19
C ARG A 488 -0.73 -8.57 28.20
N ALA A 489 -0.47 -9.79 28.66
CA ALA A 489 -0.08 -10.94 27.84
C ALA A 489 1.15 -10.68 26.91
N TRP A 490 2.13 -9.90 27.39
CA TRP A 490 3.38 -9.66 26.65
C TRP A 490 4.29 -10.89 26.56
N ALA A 491 4.10 -11.86 27.45
CA ALA A 491 4.68 -13.19 27.34
C ALA A 491 3.67 -14.23 27.83
N LYS A 492 3.80 -15.47 27.38
CA LYS A 492 3.08 -16.62 27.95
C LYS A 492 4.00 -17.37 28.93
N PRO A 493 3.44 -18.20 29.84
CA PRO A 493 4.26 -19.07 30.70
C PRO A 493 5.28 -19.85 29.86
N GLY A 494 6.55 -19.83 30.29
CA GLY A 494 7.66 -20.48 29.59
C GLY A 494 8.23 -19.72 28.37
N GLU A 495 7.64 -18.61 27.95
CA GLU A 495 8.20 -17.77 26.87
C GLU A 495 9.33 -16.86 27.38
N ARG A 496 10.41 -16.76 26.59
CA ARG A 496 11.53 -15.85 26.77
C ARG A 496 11.88 -15.29 25.40
N LEU A 497 11.96 -13.97 25.27
CA LEU A 497 12.01 -13.29 23.98
C LEU A 497 13.34 -12.56 23.77
N CYS A 498 13.87 -12.62 22.54
CA CYS A 498 14.97 -11.78 22.07
C CYS A 498 14.48 -10.34 21.75
N ALA A 499 15.41 -9.44 21.43
CA ALA A 499 15.11 -8.04 21.12
C ALA A 499 13.97 -7.87 20.09
N LEU A 500 14.08 -8.53 18.93
CA LEU A 500 13.08 -8.43 17.87
C LEU A 500 11.73 -9.02 18.25
N CYS A 501 11.74 -10.20 18.91
CA CYS A 501 10.49 -10.84 19.33
C CYS A 501 9.80 -10.07 20.46
N CYS A 502 10.56 -9.49 21.37
CA CYS A 502 10.07 -8.59 22.40
C CYS A 502 9.41 -7.36 21.77
N THR A 503 10.10 -6.70 20.85
CA THR A 503 9.56 -5.54 20.14
C THR A 503 8.27 -5.88 19.40
N LYS A 504 8.21 -7.00 18.66
CA LYS A 504 6.99 -7.47 17.99
C LYS A 504 5.84 -7.69 18.98
N ARG A 505 6.11 -8.36 20.09
CA ARG A 505 5.09 -8.67 21.09
C ARG A 505 4.54 -7.41 21.75
N LEU A 506 5.37 -6.40 22.00
CA LEU A 506 4.98 -5.14 22.60
C LEU A 506 4.53 -4.09 21.56
N TRP A 507 4.73 -4.35 20.26
CA TRP A 507 4.46 -3.39 19.19
C TRP A 507 3.05 -2.77 19.24
N PRO A 508 1.98 -3.50 19.53
CA PRO A 508 0.66 -2.89 19.67
C PRO A 508 0.60 -1.80 20.74
N THR A 509 1.34 -1.95 21.83
CA THR A 509 1.44 -0.95 22.90
C THR A 509 2.33 0.22 22.49
N LEU A 510 3.52 -0.07 21.96
CA LEU A 510 4.47 0.96 21.52
C LEU A 510 3.87 1.85 20.42
N PHE A 511 3.17 1.26 19.46
CA PHE A 511 2.52 2.03 18.40
C PHE A 511 1.38 2.90 18.93
N SER A 512 0.63 2.44 19.91
CA SER A 512 -0.41 3.25 20.55
C SER A 512 0.19 4.47 21.27
N GLU A 513 1.32 4.31 21.96
CA GLU A 513 2.03 5.43 22.61
C GLU A 513 2.64 6.39 21.58
N GLU A 514 3.18 5.88 20.47
CA GLU A 514 3.64 6.71 19.34
C GLU A 514 2.50 7.55 18.77
N LEU A 515 1.34 6.94 18.50
CA LEU A 515 0.14 7.66 18.04
C LEU A 515 -0.32 8.70 19.05
N LYS A 516 -0.31 8.37 20.33
CA LYS A 516 -0.65 9.31 21.40
C LYS A 516 0.22 10.56 21.34
N THR A 517 1.55 10.38 21.27
CA THR A 517 2.52 11.47 21.20
C THR A 517 2.30 12.38 19.98
N ILE A 518 1.92 11.81 18.83
CA ILE A 518 1.64 12.57 17.61
C ILE A 518 0.31 13.31 17.74
N LEU A 519 -0.75 12.61 18.17
CA LEU A 519 -2.09 13.15 18.23
C LEU A 519 -2.28 14.20 19.36
N GLU A 520 -1.50 14.14 20.44
CA GLU A 520 -1.48 15.19 21.46
C GLU A 520 -0.99 16.53 20.93
N LYS A 521 -0.11 16.53 19.91
CA LYS A 521 0.40 17.73 19.26
C LYS A 521 -0.56 18.29 18.21
N THR A 522 -1.62 17.55 17.82
CA THR A 522 -2.61 18.07 16.87
C THR A 522 -3.50 19.13 17.51
N PRO A 523 -3.84 20.22 16.81
CA PRO A 523 -4.73 21.25 17.33
C PRO A 523 -6.06 20.67 17.82
N GLU A 524 -6.61 21.22 18.90
CA GLU A 524 -7.92 20.80 19.43
C GLU A 524 -9.08 21.08 18.47
N THR A 525 -8.89 21.98 17.53
CA THR A 525 -9.87 22.33 16.49
C THR A 525 -10.15 21.19 15.53
N VAL A 526 -9.30 20.14 15.49
CA VAL A 526 -9.45 18.98 14.63
C VAL A 526 -10.04 17.83 15.44
N ASP A 527 -11.31 17.52 15.22
CA ASP A 527 -11.97 16.37 15.85
C ASP A 527 -11.50 15.05 15.19
N ILE A 528 -10.63 14.34 15.90
CA ILE A 528 -10.14 13.02 15.50
C ILE A 528 -10.65 12.00 16.51
N PRO A 529 -11.67 11.18 16.20
CA PRO A 529 -12.23 10.19 17.12
C PRO A 529 -11.20 9.22 17.71
N LEU A 530 -10.15 8.89 16.94
CA LEU A 530 -9.04 8.06 17.43
C LEU A 530 -8.27 8.74 18.57
N LYS A 531 -8.17 10.07 18.57
CA LYS A 531 -7.39 10.83 19.58
C LYS A 531 -7.88 10.54 21.01
N SER A 532 -9.17 10.59 21.24
CA SER A 532 -9.76 10.33 22.57
C SER A 532 -9.51 8.89 23.03
N THR A 533 -9.64 7.91 22.15
CA THR A 533 -9.43 6.50 22.49
C THR A 533 -7.96 6.15 22.70
N VAL A 534 -7.06 6.75 21.93
CA VAL A 534 -5.60 6.58 22.10
C VAL A 534 -5.14 7.21 23.42
N ILE A 535 -5.55 8.44 23.70
CA ILE A 535 -5.17 9.16 24.93
C ILE A 535 -5.69 8.43 26.18
N SER A 536 -6.92 7.90 26.15
CA SER A 536 -7.48 7.12 27.26
C SER A 536 -6.92 5.70 27.38
N GLY A 537 -6.12 5.24 26.43
CA GLY A 537 -5.60 3.87 26.37
C GLY A 537 -6.67 2.82 26.11
N GLN A 538 -7.85 3.24 25.64
CA GLN A 538 -9.04 2.38 25.45
C GLN A 538 -9.27 2.00 23.98
N ILE A 539 -8.21 1.85 23.18
CA ILE A 539 -8.36 1.42 21.79
C ILE A 539 -8.99 0.04 21.75
N GLN A 540 -10.19 -0.04 21.20
CA GLN A 540 -10.86 -1.32 20.97
C GLN A 540 -10.08 -2.11 19.91
N ARG A 541 -9.61 -3.30 20.28
CA ARG A 541 -8.84 -4.19 19.40
C ARG A 541 -9.68 -5.36 18.93
N TYR A 542 -9.63 -5.64 17.65
CA TYR A 542 -10.27 -6.76 17.00
C TYR A 542 -9.26 -7.86 16.60
N VAL A 543 -8.23 -8.07 17.42
CA VAL A 543 -7.28 -9.18 17.20
C VAL A 543 -7.96 -10.49 17.60
N VAL A 544 -8.61 -11.12 16.64
CA VAL A 544 -9.42 -12.32 16.83
C VAL A 544 -8.49 -13.53 16.97
N SER A 545 -8.78 -14.39 17.98
CA SER A 545 -8.07 -15.68 18.13
C SER A 545 -8.58 -16.70 17.10
N THR A 546 -7.75 -17.72 16.81
CA THR A 546 -8.16 -18.83 15.94
C THR A 546 -9.41 -19.55 16.48
N HIS A 547 -9.52 -19.68 17.80
CA HIS A 547 -10.68 -20.30 18.44
C HIS A 547 -11.95 -19.45 18.32
N THR A 548 -11.84 -18.14 18.54
CA THR A 548 -12.98 -17.23 18.36
C THR A 548 -13.45 -17.24 16.90
N MET A 549 -12.52 -17.29 15.95
CA MET A 549 -12.86 -17.34 14.52
C MET A 549 -13.55 -18.66 14.15
N ALA A 550 -13.11 -19.78 14.72
CA ALA A 550 -13.76 -21.07 14.51
C ALA A 550 -15.25 -21.05 14.96
N LEU A 551 -15.56 -20.37 16.05
CA LEU A 551 -16.91 -20.26 16.60
C LEU A 551 -17.78 -19.18 15.92
N ALA A 552 -17.18 -18.32 15.10
CA ALA A 552 -17.83 -17.12 14.59
C ALA A 552 -19.10 -17.40 13.78
N SER A 553 -19.15 -18.48 13.01
CA SER A 553 -20.34 -18.86 12.24
C SER A 553 -21.53 -19.17 13.16
N THR A 554 -21.34 -19.99 14.18
CA THR A 554 -22.39 -20.30 15.15
C THR A 554 -22.82 -19.05 15.92
N PHE A 555 -21.89 -18.19 16.32
CA PHE A 555 -22.22 -16.92 16.98
C PHE A 555 -23.06 -16.01 16.07
N ARG A 556 -22.80 -15.95 14.77
CA ARG A 556 -23.62 -15.21 13.80
C ARG A 556 -25.07 -15.76 13.74
N GLU A 557 -25.24 -17.08 13.74
CA GLU A 557 -26.55 -17.70 13.74
C GLU A 557 -27.32 -17.36 15.04
N MET A 558 -26.63 -17.46 16.19
CA MET A 558 -27.23 -17.09 17.48
C MET A 558 -27.59 -15.61 17.55
N ALA A 559 -26.74 -14.71 17.01
CA ALA A 559 -27.03 -13.29 16.92
C ALA A 559 -28.26 -12.98 16.03
N ARG A 560 -28.55 -13.82 15.05
CA ARG A 560 -29.74 -13.72 14.20
C ARG A 560 -31.01 -14.32 14.85
N GLY A 561 -30.92 -14.81 16.09
CA GLY A 561 -32.04 -15.35 16.86
C GLY A 561 -32.22 -16.87 16.79
N PHE A 562 -31.29 -17.59 16.14
CA PHE A 562 -31.32 -19.06 16.13
C PHE A 562 -30.77 -19.62 17.45
N ILE A 563 -31.56 -19.52 18.51
CA ILE A 563 -31.23 -20.04 19.85
C ILE A 563 -32.19 -21.17 20.15
N LYS A 564 -31.65 -22.37 20.43
CA LYS A 564 -32.49 -23.56 20.71
C LYS A 564 -33.10 -23.52 22.12
N ASN A 565 -32.33 -23.04 23.11
CA ASN A 565 -32.79 -23.03 24.49
C ASN A 565 -32.21 -21.83 25.28
N ASN A 566 -33.05 -20.81 25.51
CA ASN A 566 -32.69 -19.59 26.24
C ASN A 566 -32.30 -19.83 27.69
N ASN A 567 -32.90 -20.82 28.38
CA ASN A 567 -32.56 -21.13 29.78
C ASN A 567 -31.14 -21.69 29.86
N LYS A 568 -30.76 -22.55 28.91
CA LYS A 568 -29.39 -23.09 28.81
C LYS A 568 -28.37 -22.05 28.42
N LEU A 569 -28.77 -21.05 27.63
CA LEU A 569 -27.94 -19.90 27.34
C LEU A 569 -27.64 -19.09 28.59
N LYS A 570 -28.63 -18.78 29.39
CA LYS A 570 -28.44 -18.06 30.67
C LYS A 570 -27.55 -18.85 31.64
N GLU A 571 -27.80 -20.16 31.77
CA GLU A 571 -26.98 -21.04 32.60
C GLU A 571 -25.51 -21.00 32.14
N LEU A 572 -25.28 -21.12 30.84
CA LEU A 572 -23.93 -21.06 30.26
C LEU A 572 -23.29 -19.69 30.51
N ALA A 573 -24.01 -18.58 30.24
CA ALA A 573 -23.51 -17.23 30.45
C ALA A 573 -23.11 -16.98 31.93
N GLY A 574 -23.83 -17.57 32.91
CA GLY A 574 -23.47 -17.53 34.33
C GLY A 574 -22.14 -18.23 34.65
N HIS A 575 -21.82 -19.30 33.96
CA HIS A 575 -20.52 -20.00 34.12
C HIS A 575 -19.32 -19.27 33.45
N LEU A 576 -19.55 -18.19 32.67
CA LEU A 576 -18.51 -17.51 31.92
C LEU A 576 -17.98 -16.23 32.59
N GLU A 577 -18.52 -15.81 33.74
CA GLU A 577 -18.19 -14.51 34.35
C GLU A 577 -16.73 -14.37 34.76
N GLU A 578 -16.08 -15.45 35.16
CA GLU A 578 -14.68 -15.46 35.60
C GLU A 578 -13.62 -15.46 34.47
N TYR A 579 -14.06 -15.77 33.24
CA TYR A 579 -13.13 -15.90 32.13
C TYR A 579 -12.84 -14.56 31.44
N ARG A 580 -11.63 -14.45 30.87
CA ARG A 580 -11.18 -13.24 30.16
C ARG A 580 -11.98 -12.94 28.89
N HIS A 581 -12.05 -11.68 28.55
CA HIS A 581 -12.62 -11.22 27.29
C HIS A 581 -11.73 -11.57 26.09
N THR A 582 -12.32 -12.08 25.01
CA THR A 582 -11.70 -12.28 23.71
C THR A 582 -12.28 -11.30 22.68
N ALA A 583 -11.45 -10.86 21.73
CA ALA A 583 -11.91 -10.02 20.62
C ALA A 583 -12.78 -10.81 19.64
N LEU A 584 -13.78 -10.16 19.09
CA LEU A 584 -14.71 -10.73 18.10
C LEU A 584 -14.42 -10.19 16.70
N PRO A 585 -14.79 -10.94 15.63
CA PRO A 585 -14.93 -10.36 14.29
C PRO A 585 -15.85 -9.13 14.33
N ARG A 586 -15.52 -8.13 13.55
CA ARG A 586 -16.16 -6.81 13.63
C ARG A 586 -17.67 -6.83 13.49
N GLN A 587 -18.21 -7.66 12.59
CA GLN A 587 -19.66 -7.82 12.45
C GLN A 587 -20.34 -8.31 13.75
N LEU A 588 -19.72 -9.21 14.49
CA LEU A 588 -20.23 -9.71 15.76
C LEU A 588 -20.06 -8.71 16.89
N ALA A 589 -18.96 -7.96 16.88
CA ALA A 589 -18.70 -6.92 17.87
C ALA A 589 -19.70 -5.76 17.81
N HIS A 590 -20.29 -5.52 16.64
CA HIS A 590 -21.31 -4.49 16.43
C HIS A 590 -22.75 -5.05 16.38
N ALA A 591 -22.91 -6.35 16.60
CA ALA A 591 -24.24 -6.95 16.63
C ALA A 591 -25.02 -6.51 17.87
N SER A 592 -26.27 -6.05 17.69
CA SER A 592 -27.16 -5.73 18.79
C SER A 592 -27.78 -7.04 19.31
N VAL A 593 -27.27 -7.57 20.44
CA VAL A 593 -27.65 -8.84 21.02
C VAL A 593 -27.86 -8.71 22.55
N SER A 594 -28.45 -9.71 23.17
CA SER A 594 -28.64 -9.74 24.62
C SER A 594 -27.34 -9.86 25.39
N ASP A 595 -27.33 -9.41 26.66
CA ASP A 595 -26.15 -9.47 27.55
C ASP A 595 -25.61 -10.90 27.70
N ASP A 596 -26.50 -11.92 27.73
CA ASP A 596 -26.07 -13.33 27.78
C ASP A 596 -25.28 -13.75 26.53
N LEU A 597 -25.69 -13.27 25.36
CA LEU A 597 -24.93 -13.49 24.11
C LEU A 597 -23.63 -12.69 24.08
N VAL A 598 -23.62 -11.47 24.59
CA VAL A 598 -22.38 -10.68 24.73
C VAL A 598 -21.38 -11.45 25.60
N LYS A 599 -21.80 -11.93 26.78
CA LYS A 599 -20.96 -12.75 27.67
C LYS A 599 -20.48 -14.02 26.96
N LEU A 600 -21.38 -14.73 26.27
CA LEU A 600 -21.03 -15.94 25.53
C LEU A 600 -19.96 -15.65 24.45
N PHE A 601 -20.22 -14.72 23.60
CA PHE A 601 -19.32 -14.45 22.45
C PHE A 601 -17.92 -14.03 22.90
N HIS A 602 -17.84 -13.17 23.91
CA HIS A 602 -16.55 -12.65 24.37
C HIS A 602 -15.78 -13.59 25.29
N ARG A 603 -16.43 -14.52 26.00
CA ARG A 603 -15.74 -15.29 27.05
C ARG A 603 -15.68 -16.79 26.80
N PHE A 604 -16.63 -17.34 26.03
CA PHE A 604 -16.66 -18.78 25.77
C PHE A 604 -15.40 -19.34 25.10
N PRO A 605 -14.78 -18.63 24.10
CA PRO A 605 -13.51 -19.10 23.53
C PRO A 605 -12.40 -19.23 24.57
N ALA A 606 -12.28 -18.23 25.48
CA ALA A 606 -11.30 -18.25 26.54
C ALA A 606 -11.59 -19.36 27.57
N ALA A 607 -12.87 -19.53 27.94
CA ALA A 607 -13.27 -20.58 28.86
C ALA A 607 -12.91 -21.98 28.37
N LEU A 608 -13.06 -22.24 27.08
CA LEU A 608 -12.63 -23.49 26.47
C LEU A 608 -11.10 -23.66 26.40
N ASP A 609 -10.35 -22.58 26.28
CA ASP A 609 -8.87 -22.63 26.23
C ASP A 609 -8.27 -22.77 27.63
N ASP A 610 -8.76 -22.00 28.59
CA ASP A 610 -8.23 -21.95 29.98
C ASP A 610 -8.59 -23.22 30.77
N ALA A 611 -9.79 -23.79 30.55
CA ALA A 611 -10.24 -25.00 31.22
C ALA A 611 -9.49 -26.28 30.77
N ARG A 612 -8.79 -26.27 29.63
CA ARG A 612 -7.99 -27.42 29.16
C ARG A 612 -6.78 -27.77 30.02
N GLY A 613 -6.34 -26.86 30.87
CA GLY A 613 -5.17 -27.08 31.72
C GLY A 613 -5.47 -27.79 33.03
N ASP A 614 -6.69 -27.71 33.58
CA ASP A 614 -6.99 -28.09 34.96
C ASP A 614 -8.13 -29.08 35.15
N ASP A 615 -9.11 -29.21 34.23
CA ASP A 615 -10.30 -30.04 34.45
C ASP A 615 -11.07 -30.36 33.15
N ASP A 616 -10.84 -31.56 32.60
CA ASP A 616 -11.58 -32.08 31.43
C ASP A 616 -13.10 -32.08 31.64
N GLY A 617 -13.56 -32.20 32.86
CA GLY A 617 -14.99 -32.22 33.23
C GLY A 617 -15.67 -30.86 33.06
N LYS A 618 -14.95 -29.77 33.37
CA LYS A 618 -15.44 -28.40 33.13
C LYS A 618 -15.60 -28.10 31.64
N VAL A 619 -14.64 -28.48 30.82
CA VAL A 619 -14.70 -28.29 29.36
C VAL A 619 -15.91 -29.02 28.79
N GLU A 620 -16.13 -30.27 29.16
CA GLU A 620 -17.23 -31.08 28.66
C GLU A 620 -18.60 -30.51 29.11
N LYS A 621 -18.69 -30.03 30.33
CA LYS A 621 -19.89 -29.32 30.80
C LYS A 621 -20.19 -28.06 29.98
N LEU A 622 -19.22 -27.22 29.74
CA LEU A 622 -19.37 -25.99 28.93
C LEU A 622 -19.79 -26.32 27.49
N ARG A 623 -19.20 -27.33 26.87
CA ARG A 623 -19.56 -27.82 25.52
C ARG A 623 -20.97 -28.37 25.48
N SER A 624 -21.37 -29.15 26.51
CA SER A 624 -22.73 -29.69 26.62
C SER A 624 -23.77 -28.58 26.72
N LEU A 625 -23.54 -27.59 27.59
CA LEU A 625 -24.40 -26.43 27.74
C LEU A 625 -24.52 -25.62 26.45
N PHE A 626 -23.36 -25.38 25.75
CA PHE A 626 -23.33 -24.70 24.46
C PHE A 626 -24.19 -25.44 23.42
N LYS A 627 -24.04 -26.77 23.31
CA LYS A 627 -24.84 -27.60 22.40
C LYS A 627 -26.33 -27.55 22.72
N GLN A 628 -26.70 -27.51 24.01
CA GLN A 628 -28.10 -27.41 24.43
C GLN A 628 -28.66 -26.00 24.12
N ALA A 629 -27.86 -24.95 24.27
CA ALA A 629 -28.26 -23.56 24.02
C ALA A 629 -28.35 -23.25 22.52
N SER A 630 -27.33 -23.60 21.75
CA SER A 630 -27.22 -23.29 20.30
C SER A 630 -27.86 -24.32 19.38
N GLY A 631 -27.92 -25.60 19.81
CA GLY A 631 -28.24 -26.74 18.94
C GLY A 631 -27.07 -27.34 18.19
N HIS A 632 -25.89 -26.71 18.24
CA HIS A 632 -24.69 -27.10 17.53
C HIS A 632 -23.55 -27.50 18.47
N VAL A 633 -22.70 -28.41 18.04
CA VAL A 633 -21.44 -28.67 18.71
C VAL A 633 -20.51 -27.47 18.40
N PRO A 634 -19.71 -26.98 19.38
CA PRO A 634 -18.78 -25.90 19.11
C PRO A 634 -17.87 -26.21 17.92
N GLU A 635 -17.86 -25.33 16.93
CA GLU A 635 -17.00 -25.45 15.76
C GLU A 635 -15.51 -25.29 16.17
N THR A 636 -14.65 -26.02 15.49
CA THR A 636 -13.23 -26.11 15.85
C THR A 636 -12.28 -25.76 14.71
N TYR A 637 -12.81 -25.53 13.51
CA TYR A 637 -12.02 -25.18 12.34
C TYR A 637 -12.24 -23.73 11.92
N TYR A 638 -11.18 -23.10 11.40
CA TYR A 638 -11.20 -21.77 10.82
C TYR A 638 -10.49 -21.77 9.47
N GLY A 639 -10.70 -20.76 8.66
CA GLY A 639 -10.03 -20.56 7.39
C GLY A 639 -8.89 -19.54 7.51
N LEU A 640 -7.73 -19.81 6.86
CA LEU A 640 -6.65 -18.86 6.64
C LEU A 640 -6.44 -18.69 5.15
N ILE A 641 -6.43 -17.46 4.67
CA ILE A 641 -6.25 -17.08 3.27
C ILE A 641 -4.94 -16.34 3.13
N LEU A 642 -4.09 -16.80 2.22
CA LEU A 642 -2.91 -16.09 1.73
C LEU A 642 -3.12 -15.82 0.25
N LEU A 643 -3.08 -14.55 -0.16
CA LEU A 643 -3.17 -14.09 -1.55
C LEU A 643 -1.85 -13.45 -1.95
N ASP A 644 -1.47 -13.62 -3.21
CA ASP A 644 -0.32 -12.96 -3.81
C ASP A 644 -0.61 -12.62 -5.29
N GLY A 645 -0.24 -11.40 -5.69
CA GLY A 645 -0.42 -10.94 -7.06
C GLY A 645 0.51 -11.64 -8.03
N ASP A 646 -0.04 -12.18 -9.12
CA ASP A 646 0.73 -12.96 -10.06
C ASP A 646 1.70 -12.11 -10.86
N ARG A 647 2.97 -12.55 -10.91
CA ARG A 647 4.03 -11.95 -11.75
C ARG A 647 4.24 -10.44 -11.52
N MET A 648 4.14 -9.95 -10.28
CA MET A 648 4.27 -8.53 -9.98
C MET A 648 5.58 -7.93 -10.50
N GLY A 649 6.70 -8.67 -10.44
CA GLY A 649 7.96 -8.24 -11.05
C GLY A 649 7.84 -7.99 -12.55
N ALA A 650 7.12 -8.85 -13.29
CA ALA A 650 6.88 -8.65 -14.71
C ALA A 650 5.93 -7.46 -14.99
N TRP A 651 4.95 -7.22 -14.11
CA TRP A 651 4.13 -6.00 -14.18
C TRP A 651 4.99 -4.75 -14.03
N LEU A 652 5.84 -4.67 -13.03
CA LEU A 652 6.73 -3.52 -12.82
C LEU A 652 7.72 -3.32 -13.96
N ALA A 653 8.20 -4.41 -14.58
CA ALA A 653 9.07 -4.35 -15.75
C ALA A 653 8.33 -4.07 -17.08
N GLY A 654 6.99 -4.01 -17.08
CA GLY A 654 6.20 -3.87 -18.31
C GLY A 654 6.20 -5.13 -19.21
N GLU A 655 6.54 -6.28 -18.65
CA GLU A 655 6.72 -7.55 -19.40
C GLU A 655 5.54 -8.51 -19.22
N ALA A 656 4.63 -8.26 -18.28
CA ALA A 656 3.47 -9.13 -18.07
C ALA A 656 2.57 -9.20 -19.32
N GLU A 657 1.96 -10.36 -19.57
CA GLU A 657 1.08 -10.58 -20.73
C GLU A 657 -0.13 -9.62 -20.75
N GLY A 658 -0.60 -9.23 -19.57
CA GLY A 658 -1.71 -8.30 -19.41
C GLY A 658 -1.39 -6.84 -19.73
N VAL A 659 -0.10 -6.45 -19.83
CA VAL A 659 0.29 -5.08 -20.13
C VAL A 659 -0.25 -4.65 -21.50
N PRO A 660 -0.98 -3.52 -21.57
CA PRO A 660 -1.57 -3.08 -22.84
C PRO A 660 -0.51 -2.70 -23.86
N SER A 661 -0.84 -2.83 -25.13
CA SER A 661 -0.02 -2.23 -26.19
C SER A 661 -0.12 -0.70 -26.15
N LEU A 662 0.89 -0.01 -26.71
CA LEU A 662 0.91 1.46 -26.71
C LEU A 662 -0.38 2.04 -27.33
N GLN A 663 -0.86 1.47 -28.45
CA GLN A 663 -2.11 1.94 -29.07
C GLN A 663 -3.36 1.71 -28.22
N GLN A 664 -3.36 0.73 -27.33
CA GLN A 664 -4.49 0.49 -26.43
C GLN A 664 -4.58 1.60 -25.35
N CYS A 665 -3.50 2.31 -25.09
CA CYS A 665 -3.49 3.47 -24.19
C CYS A 665 -4.03 4.75 -24.84
N PHE A 666 -4.32 4.74 -26.13
CA PHE A 666 -4.83 5.89 -26.86
C PHE A 666 -6.35 5.97 -26.77
N HIS A 667 -6.86 7.20 -26.75
CA HIS A 667 -8.27 7.49 -26.97
C HIS A 667 -8.76 6.85 -28.29
N SER A 668 -10.01 6.38 -28.34
CA SER A 668 -10.57 5.67 -29.50
C SER A 668 -10.40 6.42 -30.83
N LYS A 669 -10.60 7.71 -30.84
CA LYS A 669 -10.40 8.60 -32.01
C LYS A 669 -8.95 8.58 -32.51
N ILE A 670 -7.98 8.68 -31.59
CA ILE A 670 -6.57 8.62 -31.90
C ILE A 670 -6.19 7.25 -32.45
N ARG A 671 -6.69 6.17 -31.82
CA ARG A 671 -6.46 4.80 -32.27
C ARG A 671 -6.92 4.60 -33.71
N SER A 672 -8.15 5.06 -34.06
CA SER A 672 -8.68 4.99 -35.43
C SER A 672 -7.82 5.81 -36.40
N GLY A 673 -7.46 7.04 -36.05
CA GLY A 673 -6.60 7.90 -36.87
C GLY A 673 -5.22 7.32 -37.14
N VAL A 674 -4.62 6.66 -36.17
CA VAL A 674 -3.32 5.98 -36.31
C VAL A 674 -3.45 4.73 -37.18
N GLN A 675 -4.50 3.90 -36.99
CA GLN A 675 -4.69 2.67 -37.75
C GLN A 675 -4.82 2.92 -39.27
N GLU A 676 -5.41 4.03 -39.69
CA GLU A 676 -5.45 4.44 -41.08
C GLU A 676 -4.05 4.73 -41.66
N ARG A 677 -3.12 5.19 -40.81
CA ARG A 677 -1.77 5.63 -41.18
C ARG A 677 -0.71 4.55 -41.12
N ILE A 678 -0.91 3.53 -40.32
CA ILE A 678 -0.02 2.36 -40.23
C ILE A 678 0.17 1.70 -41.61
N LYS A 679 -0.90 1.67 -42.42
CA LYS A 679 -0.84 1.14 -43.79
C LYS A 679 0.21 1.84 -44.68
N LYS A 680 0.55 3.10 -44.37
CA LYS A 680 1.52 3.90 -45.10
C LYS A 680 2.93 3.90 -44.47
N GLN A 681 3.03 3.51 -43.21
CA GLN A 681 4.29 3.50 -42.44
C GLN A 681 4.37 2.28 -41.52
N PRO A 682 4.83 1.11 -42.02
CA PRO A 682 4.90 -0.13 -41.26
C PRO A 682 5.72 -0.06 -39.96
N ALA A 683 6.73 0.84 -39.90
CA ALA A 683 7.53 1.06 -38.69
C ALA A 683 6.67 1.51 -37.48
N LEU A 684 5.56 2.21 -37.72
CA LEU A 684 4.60 2.58 -36.68
C LEU A 684 3.90 1.39 -36.07
N ASP A 685 3.62 0.34 -36.85
CA ASP A 685 2.94 -0.83 -36.36
C ASP A 685 3.77 -1.53 -35.26
N THR A 686 5.08 -1.65 -35.48
CA THR A 686 5.98 -2.21 -34.47
C THR A 686 5.95 -1.40 -33.17
N ILE A 687 5.95 -0.08 -33.25
CA ILE A 687 5.89 0.81 -32.07
C ILE A 687 4.55 0.65 -31.35
N LEU A 688 3.46 0.70 -32.09
CA LEU A 688 2.10 0.81 -31.55
C LEU A 688 1.55 -0.53 -31.05
N SER A 689 1.97 -1.64 -31.66
CA SER A 689 1.63 -3.01 -31.23
C SER A 689 2.50 -3.50 -30.08
N SER A 690 3.68 -2.89 -29.85
CA SER A 690 4.52 -3.21 -28.70
C SER A 690 3.83 -2.91 -27.38
N ARG A 691 4.14 -3.70 -26.35
CA ARG A 691 3.66 -3.43 -24.99
C ARG A 691 4.09 -2.03 -24.54
N ARG A 692 3.24 -1.37 -23.76
CA ARG A 692 3.59 -0.11 -23.13
C ARG A 692 4.83 -0.30 -22.25
N SER A 693 5.84 0.52 -22.47
CA SER A 693 7.03 0.54 -21.63
C SER A 693 6.70 1.08 -20.23
N PRO A 694 7.36 0.58 -19.18
CA PRO A 694 7.20 1.14 -17.85
C PRO A 694 7.57 2.64 -17.85
N SER A 695 6.81 3.41 -17.10
CA SER A 695 7.00 4.84 -16.90
C SER A 695 6.73 5.22 -15.45
N PRO A 696 7.12 6.40 -14.99
CA PRO A 696 6.81 6.84 -13.64
C PRO A 696 5.30 6.82 -13.33
N SER A 697 4.46 7.25 -14.27
CA SER A 697 3.00 7.20 -14.08
C SER A 697 2.46 5.77 -14.13
N TYR A 698 3.04 4.88 -14.91
CA TYR A 698 2.71 3.45 -14.91
C TYR A 698 3.03 2.79 -13.55
N HIS A 699 4.21 3.06 -12.97
CA HIS A 699 4.56 2.59 -11.63
C HIS A 699 3.64 3.19 -10.56
N SER A 700 3.30 4.47 -10.69
CA SER A 700 2.32 5.12 -9.83
C SER A 700 0.94 4.47 -9.92
N ALA A 701 0.50 4.09 -11.12
CA ALA A 701 -0.78 3.41 -11.34
C ALA A 701 -0.83 2.04 -10.64
N ILE A 702 0.23 1.24 -10.72
CA ILE A 702 0.36 -0.03 -9.99
C ILE A 702 0.25 0.24 -8.48
N SER A 703 1.04 1.17 -7.96
CA SER A 703 1.05 1.47 -6.54
C SER A 703 -0.30 2.00 -6.04
N ARG A 704 -0.95 2.87 -6.81
CA ARG A 704 -2.28 3.39 -6.46
C ARG A 704 -3.34 2.29 -6.44
N ALA A 705 -3.27 1.35 -7.39
CA ALA A 705 -4.16 0.19 -7.43
C ALA A 705 -3.97 -0.70 -6.18
N LEU A 706 -2.73 -1.01 -5.83
CA LEU A 706 -2.39 -1.81 -4.66
C LEU A 706 -2.75 -1.11 -3.34
N ASN A 707 -2.48 0.19 -3.22
CA ASN A 707 -2.86 0.98 -2.05
C ASN A 707 -4.39 1.06 -1.89
N GLY A 708 -5.11 1.32 -2.96
CA GLY A 708 -6.58 1.33 -2.95
C GLY A 708 -7.15 -0.01 -2.50
N PHE A 709 -6.61 -1.10 -3.02
CA PHE A 709 -7.00 -2.44 -2.61
C PHE A 709 -6.69 -2.71 -1.13
N SER A 710 -5.46 -2.47 -0.69
CA SER A 710 -5.00 -2.80 0.67
C SER A 710 -5.66 -1.94 1.74
N LEU A 711 -5.72 -0.61 1.55
CA LEU A 711 -6.19 0.34 2.56
C LEU A 711 -7.71 0.39 2.69
N HIS A 712 -8.44 0.24 1.58
CA HIS A 712 -9.88 0.51 1.55
C HIS A 712 -10.72 -0.72 1.21
N ILE A 713 -10.33 -1.50 0.19
CA ILE A 713 -11.19 -2.53 -0.37
C ILE A 713 -11.06 -3.86 0.39
N ALA A 714 -9.84 -4.36 0.57
CA ALA A 714 -9.60 -5.68 1.18
C ALA A 714 -10.20 -5.80 2.59
N ARG A 715 -10.04 -4.75 3.41
CA ARG A 715 -10.62 -4.74 4.75
C ARG A 715 -12.15 -4.70 4.72
N ALA A 716 -12.73 -3.90 3.85
CA ALA A 716 -14.17 -3.81 3.72
C ALA A 716 -14.77 -5.16 3.27
N VAL A 717 -14.07 -5.89 2.40
CA VAL A 717 -14.47 -7.26 2.04
C VAL A 717 -14.36 -8.18 3.25
N VAL A 718 -13.19 -8.30 3.85
CA VAL A 718 -12.92 -9.32 4.89
C VAL A 718 -13.66 -9.05 6.19
N GLU A 719 -13.67 -7.79 6.68
CA GLU A 719 -14.16 -7.47 8.03
C GLU A 719 -15.57 -6.86 8.05
N ASP A 720 -15.97 -6.10 7.01
CA ASP A 720 -17.28 -5.45 6.98
C ASP A 720 -18.34 -6.32 6.29
N SER A 721 -17.96 -7.09 5.26
CA SER A 721 -18.89 -7.92 4.49
C SER A 721 -19.00 -9.36 5.01
N PHE A 722 -17.93 -9.90 5.61
CA PHE A 722 -17.86 -11.29 6.07
C PHE A 722 -17.29 -11.41 7.48
N LEU A 723 -17.40 -12.61 8.08
CA LEU A 723 -16.79 -12.93 9.37
C LEU A 723 -15.30 -13.22 9.17
N GLY A 724 -14.51 -12.16 9.18
CA GLY A 724 -13.07 -12.26 8.98
C GLY A 724 -12.29 -11.25 9.78
N LYS A 725 -10.96 -11.43 9.75
CA LYS A 725 -9.96 -10.49 10.25
C LYS A 725 -8.83 -10.40 9.24
N LEU A 726 -8.61 -9.21 8.72
CA LEU A 726 -7.45 -8.89 7.91
C LEU A 726 -6.23 -8.81 8.83
N ILE A 727 -5.24 -9.68 8.62
CA ILE A 727 -4.01 -9.71 9.41
C ILE A 727 -3.01 -8.73 8.81
N TYR A 728 -2.77 -8.82 7.51
CA TYR A 728 -2.06 -7.78 6.76
C TYR A 728 -2.56 -7.70 5.32
N ALA A 729 -2.40 -6.54 4.73
CA ALA A 729 -2.47 -6.30 3.29
C ALA A 729 -1.42 -5.25 2.96
N GLY A 730 -0.45 -5.60 2.14
CA GLY A 730 0.64 -4.70 1.79
C GLY A 730 1.20 -5.05 0.41
N GLY A 731 1.21 -4.08 -0.49
CA GLY A 731 1.54 -4.38 -1.88
C GLY A 731 0.51 -5.30 -2.51
N ASP A 732 0.98 -6.40 -3.08
CA ASP A 732 0.20 -7.45 -3.73
C ASP A 732 -0.16 -8.63 -2.81
N ASP A 733 0.43 -8.67 -1.61
CA ASP A 733 0.22 -9.73 -0.62
C ASP A 733 -0.92 -9.41 0.35
N LEU A 734 -1.72 -10.44 0.69
CA LEU A 734 -2.76 -10.34 1.71
C LEU A 734 -2.82 -11.62 2.55
N LEU A 735 -2.93 -11.44 3.88
CA LEU A 735 -3.21 -12.54 4.81
C LEU A 735 -4.47 -12.21 5.61
N ALA A 736 -5.44 -13.10 5.56
CA ALA A 736 -6.68 -12.96 6.31
C ALA A 736 -7.10 -14.27 6.98
N MET A 737 -7.74 -14.15 8.14
CA MET A 737 -8.38 -15.26 8.84
C MET A 737 -9.90 -15.09 8.75
N VAL A 738 -10.63 -16.15 8.45
CA VAL A 738 -12.07 -16.11 8.20
C VAL A 738 -12.78 -17.32 8.82
N ALA A 739 -14.08 -17.16 9.07
CA ALA A 739 -14.94 -18.32 9.38
C ALA A 739 -15.00 -19.25 8.15
N VAL A 740 -15.02 -20.58 8.37
CA VAL A 740 -14.97 -21.57 7.28
C VAL A 740 -16.09 -21.37 6.25
N GLN A 741 -17.30 -21.02 6.71
CA GLN A 741 -18.44 -20.79 5.82
C GLN A 741 -18.25 -19.60 4.88
N ASP A 742 -17.44 -18.62 5.29
CA ASP A 742 -17.17 -17.40 4.50
C ASP A 742 -15.91 -17.53 3.65
N LEU A 743 -15.17 -18.65 3.71
CA LEU A 743 -13.86 -18.82 3.06
C LEU A 743 -13.92 -18.62 1.54
N LEU A 744 -14.75 -19.39 0.83
CA LEU A 744 -14.87 -19.28 -0.63
C LEU A 744 -15.51 -17.94 -1.07
N PRO A 745 -16.58 -17.45 -0.44
CA PRO A 745 -17.12 -16.12 -0.73
C PRO A 745 -16.11 -14.98 -0.59
N VAL A 746 -15.27 -15.01 0.45
CA VAL A 746 -14.21 -14.00 0.65
C VAL A 746 -13.16 -14.09 -0.46
N LEU A 747 -12.69 -15.30 -0.78
CA LEU A 747 -11.73 -15.53 -1.85
C LEU A 747 -12.20 -14.95 -3.18
N LEU A 748 -13.41 -15.29 -3.60
CA LEU A 748 -14.00 -14.81 -4.86
C LEU A 748 -14.17 -13.28 -4.84
N SER A 749 -14.65 -12.73 -3.71
CA SER A 749 -14.84 -11.28 -3.58
C SER A 749 -13.52 -10.51 -3.66
N LEU A 750 -12.45 -11.02 -3.06
CA LEU A 750 -11.11 -10.42 -3.12
C LEU A 750 -10.54 -10.49 -4.56
N ARG A 751 -10.72 -11.63 -5.26
CA ARG A 751 -10.30 -11.77 -6.66
C ARG A 751 -11.00 -10.76 -7.57
N CYS A 752 -12.31 -10.64 -7.44
CA CYS A 752 -13.09 -9.68 -8.21
C CYS A 752 -12.70 -8.22 -7.91
N ALA A 753 -12.53 -7.91 -6.63
CA ALA A 753 -12.15 -6.56 -6.18
C ALA A 753 -10.73 -6.17 -6.63
N TYR A 754 -9.77 -7.10 -6.63
CA TYR A 754 -8.40 -6.87 -7.09
C TYR A 754 -8.34 -6.50 -8.57
N ALA A 755 -9.16 -7.13 -9.39
CA ALA A 755 -9.21 -6.91 -10.82
C ALA A 755 -10.25 -5.85 -11.26
N GLY A 756 -11.15 -5.44 -10.36
CA GLY A 756 -12.27 -4.56 -10.71
C GLY A 756 -13.29 -5.21 -11.64
N ILE A 757 -13.51 -6.52 -11.48
CA ILE A 757 -14.48 -7.31 -12.26
C ILE A 757 -15.79 -7.39 -11.47
N GLY A 758 -16.90 -6.94 -12.08
CA GLY A 758 -18.23 -7.06 -11.50
C GLY A 758 -18.79 -8.47 -11.68
N LEU A 759 -19.34 -9.04 -10.62
CA LEU A 759 -20.01 -10.35 -10.64
C LEU A 759 -21.39 -10.32 -11.36
N GLY A 760 -21.70 -9.28 -12.11
CA GLY A 760 -23.06 -9.05 -12.62
C GLY A 760 -23.23 -8.92 -14.11
N ASP A 761 -22.16 -8.73 -14.88
CA ASP A 761 -22.31 -8.44 -16.31
C ASP A 761 -22.23 -9.71 -17.20
N GLU A 762 -21.75 -10.85 -16.74
CA GLU A 762 -21.64 -12.07 -17.54
C GLU A 762 -22.05 -13.38 -16.86
N ILE A 763 -22.16 -13.45 -15.53
CA ILE A 763 -22.60 -14.64 -14.83
C ILE A 763 -24.07 -14.47 -14.40
N LYS A 764 -24.98 -15.25 -14.99
CA LYS A 764 -26.36 -15.36 -14.53
C LYS A 764 -26.37 -15.95 -13.12
N THR A 765 -26.28 -15.08 -12.14
CA THR A 765 -26.13 -15.38 -10.71
C THR A 765 -27.44 -15.88 -10.09
N GLN A 766 -28.02 -16.98 -10.51
CA GLN A 766 -29.09 -17.61 -9.74
C GLN A 766 -28.63 -18.42 -8.53
N SER A 767 -27.35 -18.78 -8.43
CA SER A 767 -26.81 -19.60 -7.34
C SER A 767 -25.85 -18.90 -6.37
N ILE A 768 -25.34 -17.70 -6.68
CA ILE A 768 -24.39 -16.94 -5.83
C ILE A 768 -25.01 -15.63 -5.31
N GLY A 769 -26.32 -15.54 -5.25
CA GLY A 769 -27.08 -14.31 -5.02
C GLY A 769 -26.87 -13.55 -3.70
N LYS A 770 -25.94 -13.98 -2.83
CA LYS A 770 -25.58 -13.25 -1.60
C LYS A 770 -24.15 -12.70 -1.59
N VAL A 771 -23.26 -13.20 -2.42
CA VAL A 771 -21.87 -12.71 -2.48
C VAL A 771 -21.79 -11.36 -3.16
N GLY A 772 -22.56 -11.15 -4.23
CA GLY A 772 -22.69 -9.84 -4.88
C GLY A 772 -23.43 -8.79 -4.05
N GLY A 773 -24.31 -9.21 -3.12
CA GLY A 773 -25.13 -8.31 -2.32
C GLY A 773 -24.33 -7.38 -1.41
N ALA A 774 -23.40 -7.91 -0.62
CA ALA A 774 -22.65 -7.13 0.34
C ALA A 774 -21.63 -6.18 -0.31
N LEU A 775 -20.92 -6.61 -1.37
CA LEU A 775 -20.03 -5.74 -2.14
C LEU A 775 -20.83 -4.72 -2.97
N GLY A 776 -21.92 -5.15 -3.61
CA GLY A 776 -22.76 -4.29 -4.45
C GLY A 776 -23.52 -3.20 -3.70
N GLU A 777 -23.70 -3.32 -2.38
CA GLU A 777 -24.25 -2.25 -1.55
C GLU A 777 -23.26 -1.11 -1.31
N ARG A 778 -21.96 -1.42 -1.16
CA ARG A 778 -20.92 -0.43 -0.89
C ARG A 778 -20.11 -0.07 -2.14
N PHE A 779 -19.74 -1.05 -2.94
CA PHE A 779 -18.86 -0.90 -4.09
C PHE A 779 -19.55 -1.28 -5.41
N LEU A 780 -19.29 -0.50 -6.45
CA LEU A 780 -19.60 -0.83 -7.82
C LEU A 780 -18.29 -1.14 -8.55
N LEU A 781 -18.15 -2.37 -9.06
CA LEU A 781 -16.98 -2.82 -9.80
C LEU A 781 -17.25 -2.74 -11.29
N ARG A 782 -16.37 -2.12 -12.05
CA ARG A 782 -16.52 -1.99 -13.49
C ARG A 782 -15.18 -1.78 -14.20
N ARG A 783 -14.81 -2.72 -15.07
CA ARG A 783 -13.68 -2.61 -16.01
C ARG A 783 -12.38 -2.08 -15.39
N GLY A 784 -11.95 -2.68 -14.29
CA GLY A 784 -10.71 -2.29 -13.61
C GLY A 784 -10.84 -1.14 -12.62
N TYR A 785 -12.05 -0.66 -12.37
CA TYR A 785 -12.33 0.37 -11.38
C TYR A 785 -13.30 -0.11 -10.30
N VAL A 786 -13.16 0.45 -9.11
CA VAL A 786 -14.07 0.25 -7.98
C VAL A 786 -14.55 1.62 -7.52
N LEU A 787 -15.87 1.86 -7.65
CA LEU A 787 -16.51 3.05 -7.13
C LEU A 787 -17.13 2.74 -5.77
N GLU A 788 -16.62 3.35 -4.73
CA GLU A 788 -17.30 3.38 -3.44
C GLU A 788 -18.50 4.33 -3.55
N LYS A 789 -19.72 3.82 -3.37
CA LYS A 789 -20.94 4.60 -3.58
C LYS A 789 -20.90 5.91 -2.80
N LYS A 790 -21.00 7.02 -3.52
CA LYS A 790 -21.01 8.41 -3.04
C LYS A 790 -19.68 8.97 -2.51
N ARG A 791 -18.52 8.31 -2.73
CA ARG A 791 -17.28 8.77 -2.10
C ARG A 791 -16.09 8.85 -3.05
N GLN A 792 -15.53 7.72 -3.44
CA GLN A 792 -14.23 7.67 -4.08
C GLN A 792 -14.19 6.64 -5.21
N LEU A 793 -13.44 6.97 -6.26
CA LEU A 793 -13.16 6.08 -7.36
C LEU A 793 -11.74 5.52 -7.18
N PHE A 794 -11.64 4.19 -7.07
CA PHE A 794 -10.37 3.47 -7.00
C PHE A 794 -10.06 2.82 -8.33
N GLN A 795 -8.86 3.03 -8.82
CA GLN A 795 -8.27 2.19 -9.84
C GLN A 795 -7.80 0.89 -9.20
N THR A 796 -8.01 -0.23 -9.87
CA THR A 796 -7.53 -1.56 -9.46
C THR A 796 -6.36 -2.00 -10.33
N MET A 797 -5.88 -3.25 -10.16
CA MET A 797 -4.86 -3.81 -11.06
C MET A 797 -5.39 -4.09 -12.47
N GLY A 798 -6.71 -4.01 -12.67
CA GLY A 798 -7.36 -4.22 -13.95
C GLY A 798 -7.69 -5.66 -14.26
N VAL A 799 -8.59 -5.87 -15.22
CA VAL A 799 -9.18 -7.18 -15.53
C VAL A 799 -8.18 -8.23 -15.98
N LYS A 800 -7.03 -7.82 -16.47
CA LYS A 800 -5.96 -8.71 -16.94
C LYS A 800 -4.96 -9.11 -15.85
N ALA A 801 -4.98 -8.44 -14.72
CA ALA A 801 -4.13 -8.80 -13.59
C ALA A 801 -4.78 -9.94 -12.81
N THR A 802 -3.97 -10.95 -12.51
CA THR A 802 -4.39 -12.14 -11.80
C THR A 802 -3.77 -12.23 -10.43
N LEU A 803 -4.32 -13.05 -9.58
CA LEU A 803 -3.75 -13.40 -8.29
C LEU A 803 -3.89 -14.89 -8.01
N SER A 804 -2.96 -15.41 -7.22
CA SER A 804 -3.00 -16.79 -6.75
C SER A 804 -3.24 -16.82 -5.24
N ALA A 805 -3.95 -17.85 -4.77
CA ALA A 805 -4.32 -17.97 -3.38
C ALA A 805 -4.03 -19.36 -2.79
N GLY A 806 -3.55 -19.37 -1.56
CA GLY A 806 -3.59 -20.53 -0.68
C GLY A 806 -4.69 -20.34 0.38
N ALA A 807 -5.63 -21.25 0.45
CA ALA A 807 -6.70 -21.24 1.42
C ALA A 807 -6.62 -22.50 2.30
N VAL A 808 -6.40 -22.34 3.60
CA VAL A 808 -6.22 -23.45 4.52
C VAL A 808 -7.36 -23.50 5.52
N VAL A 809 -8.00 -24.67 5.64
CA VAL A 809 -8.93 -24.97 6.71
C VAL A 809 -8.18 -25.75 7.79
N ALA A 810 -8.04 -25.18 8.98
CA ALA A 810 -7.24 -25.74 10.07
C ALA A 810 -7.99 -25.77 11.39
N HIS A 811 -7.68 -26.77 12.22
CA HIS A 811 -8.20 -26.82 13.59
C HIS A 811 -7.54 -25.72 14.44
N HIS A 812 -8.31 -25.04 15.29
CA HIS A 812 -7.87 -23.86 16.05
C HIS A 812 -6.66 -24.13 16.98
N THR A 813 -6.41 -25.38 17.35
CA THR A 813 -5.23 -25.78 18.16
C THR A 813 -3.99 -26.11 17.35
N THR A 814 -4.11 -26.17 16.02
CA THR A 814 -2.95 -26.40 15.14
C THR A 814 -1.97 -25.22 15.30
N PRO A 815 -0.67 -25.48 15.51
CA PRO A 815 0.30 -24.39 15.65
C PRO A 815 0.26 -23.46 14.43
N LEU A 816 0.13 -22.15 14.68
CA LEU A 816 -0.07 -21.16 13.64
C LEU A 816 1.05 -21.14 12.58
N GLY A 817 2.31 -21.40 13.00
CA GLY A 817 3.42 -21.52 12.07
C GLY A 817 3.26 -22.67 11.07
N MET A 818 2.64 -23.80 11.48
CA MET A 818 2.33 -24.91 10.56
C MET A 818 1.24 -24.52 9.57
N VAL A 819 0.19 -23.83 10.03
CA VAL A 819 -0.91 -23.37 9.16
C VAL A 819 -0.41 -22.35 8.14
N LEU A 820 0.48 -21.45 8.54
CA LEU A 820 1.14 -20.49 7.64
C LEU A 820 2.05 -21.18 6.62
N SER A 821 2.83 -22.18 7.06
CA SER A 821 3.66 -22.96 6.15
C SER A 821 2.80 -23.67 5.12
N GLU A 822 1.67 -24.21 5.55
CA GLU A 822 0.71 -24.88 4.65
C GLU A 822 0.04 -23.87 3.70
N ALA A 823 -0.33 -22.68 4.16
CA ALA A 823 -0.91 -21.63 3.31
C ALA A 823 0.06 -21.20 2.19
N ARG A 824 1.36 -21.12 2.50
CA ARG A 824 2.40 -20.85 1.50
C ARG A 824 2.57 -21.99 0.49
N LYS A 825 2.52 -23.25 0.96
CA LYS A 825 2.57 -24.39 0.05
C LYS A 825 1.36 -24.41 -0.86
N ALA A 826 0.17 -24.17 -0.33
CA ALA A 826 -1.06 -24.09 -1.11
C ALA A 826 -1.02 -22.94 -2.13
N GLU A 827 -0.54 -21.76 -1.74
CA GLU A 827 -0.36 -20.64 -2.65
C GLU A 827 0.67 -20.97 -3.75
N HIS A 828 1.78 -21.60 -3.39
CA HIS A 828 2.77 -22.08 -4.36
C HIS A 828 2.20 -23.16 -5.30
N ALA A 829 1.34 -24.05 -4.80
CA ALA A 829 0.64 -25.03 -5.62
C ALA A 829 -0.26 -24.36 -6.67
N ALA A 830 -1.02 -23.33 -6.27
CA ALA A 830 -1.83 -22.52 -7.19
C ALA A 830 -0.97 -21.84 -8.27
N LYS A 831 0.16 -21.22 -7.87
CA LYS A 831 1.12 -20.65 -8.84
C LYS A 831 1.73 -21.66 -9.78
N SER A 832 2.05 -22.85 -9.30
CA SER A 832 2.64 -23.94 -10.08
C SER A 832 1.63 -24.59 -11.04
N TRP A 833 0.34 -24.59 -10.70
CA TRP A 833 -0.73 -25.11 -11.54
C TRP A 833 -0.98 -24.27 -12.81
N GLY A 834 -0.58 -23.01 -12.81
CA GLY A 834 -0.69 -22.10 -13.96
C GLY A 834 -0.94 -20.64 -13.56
N ARG A 835 -1.04 -20.37 -12.28
CA ARG A 835 -1.49 -19.08 -11.73
C ARG A 835 -2.98 -18.82 -11.99
N ASP A 836 -3.46 -17.64 -11.64
CA ASP A 836 -4.89 -17.29 -11.69
C ASP A 836 -5.78 -18.40 -11.10
N ALA A 837 -5.38 -18.88 -9.92
CA ALA A 837 -5.92 -20.06 -9.28
C ALA A 837 -5.89 -19.96 -7.75
N PHE A 838 -6.63 -20.82 -7.09
CA PHE A 838 -6.51 -21.02 -5.66
C PHE A 838 -6.34 -22.49 -5.30
N CYS A 839 -5.59 -22.78 -4.25
CA CYS A 839 -5.46 -24.10 -3.67
C CYS A 839 -6.16 -24.13 -2.33
N LEU A 840 -7.12 -25.03 -2.17
CA LEU A 840 -7.79 -25.32 -0.92
C LEU A 840 -7.10 -26.49 -0.22
N SER A 841 -6.56 -26.27 0.98
CA SER A 841 -5.91 -27.28 1.80
C SER A 841 -6.69 -27.52 3.09
N LEU A 842 -7.05 -28.75 3.38
CA LEU A 842 -7.69 -29.16 4.61
C LEU A 842 -6.68 -29.90 5.51
N MET A 843 -6.26 -29.26 6.59
CA MET A 843 -5.41 -29.85 7.64
C MET A 843 -6.28 -30.54 8.68
N LYS A 844 -6.36 -31.87 8.61
CA LYS A 844 -7.11 -32.65 9.58
C LYS A 844 -6.38 -32.71 10.91
N ARG A 845 -7.11 -32.73 12.03
CA ARG A 845 -6.51 -32.87 13.37
C ARG A 845 -5.69 -34.15 13.53
N SER A 846 -5.99 -35.21 12.76
CA SER A 846 -5.22 -36.46 12.74
C SER A 846 -3.86 -36.34 12.04
N GLY A 847 -3.51 -35.15 11.47
CA GLY A 847 -2.26 -34.93 10.77
C GLY A 847 -2.31 -35.14 9.24
N GLY A 848 -3.42 -35.66 8.70
CA GLY A 848 -3.60 -35.80 7.26
C GLY A 848 -3.90 -34.43 6.60
N ILE A 849 -3.34 -34.20 5.42
CA ILE A 849 -3.62 -33.01 4.61
C ILE A 849 -4.28 -33.46 3.31
N THR A 850 -5.28 -32.73 2.86
CA THR A 850 -5.97 -32.94 1.57
C THR A 850 -5.98 -31.62 0.84
N GLU A 851 -5.52 -31.61 -0.41
CA GLU A 851 -5.40 -30.41 -1.23
C GLU A 851 -6.19 -30.55 -2.53
N ALA A 852 -6.72 -29.44 -3.02
CA ALA A 852 -7.34 -29.34 -4.34
C ALA A 852 -7.06 -27.95 -4.92
N VAL A 853 -6.67 -27.88 -6.19
CA VAL A 853 -6.40 -26.66 -6.91
C VAL A 853 -7.51 -26.38 -7.92
N TYR A 854 -7.95 -25.13 -7.98
CA TYR A 854 -9.01 -24.67 -8.87
C TYR A 854 -8.60 -23.36 -9.54
N GLY A 855 -8.93 -23.19 -10.84
CA GLY A 855 -8.89 -21.90 -11.51
C GLY A 855 -10.00 -20.99 -10.99
N TRP A 856 -9.85 -19.68 -11.20
CA TRP A 856 -10.91 -18.72 -10.85
C TRP A 856 -12.10 -18.78 -11.81
N ASP A 857 -11.90 -19.28 -13.03
CA ASP A 857 -12.97 -19.53 -13.99
C ASP A 857 -13.73 -20.79 -13.57
N ILE A 858 -14.62 -20.63 -12.61
CA ILE A 858 -15.56 -21.66 -12.20
C ILE A 858 -16.78 -21.54 -13.12
N GLU A 859 -16.87 -22.36 -14.18
CA GLU A 859 -18.09 -22.58 -14.94
C GLU A 859 -19.14 -23.35 -14.11
#